data_7dc19992ca8a25ce56d5354b7f0706a4
#
_entry.id   7dc19992ca8a25ce56d5354b7f0706a4
#
_cell.length_a   1.000
_cell.length_b   1.000
_cell.length_c   1.000
_cell.angle_alpha   90.00
_cell.angle_beta   90.00
_cell.angle_gamma   90.00
#
_symmetry.space_group_name_H-M   'P 1'
#
loop_
_entity.id
_entity.type
_entity.pdbx_description
1 polymer ?
#
loop_
_entity_poly.entity_id
_entity_poly.type
_entity_poly.pdbx_seq_one_letter_code
_entity_poly.pdbx_strand_id
1 'polypeptide(L)'
;MLKLVEELNKYSYEYYVLDNPIISDKEYDKKYDELKVLESELEEVLPYSPTLRVGDIVLDEFRKYKHRAPLWSLDKAQSIEQIKNWHNRNIKAINEYNNNHEEKLPSVKYIVTKKFDGLSINLTYNQEGILIVGSSRGTGEIGEDITSQVKTIKSIPLIIDNHSIIEVHGEAIMTKEAFENYNKNASIPLKNLRNGAAGALRNLNVKETARRNLSAFFYDVGYNEGNPFNTYTEMMNFIKKMGLPMDNYMETCTNIDEIEKQVEYINSIRNNLNYDIDGVVIAIDDIKTREVLGYTIKFPKWAIAYKFEAEETTTKLLDVEWNVGRSGRVSPTAILEPVELGGVTVKRATLNNLDDIQRKGVKIGATVFVRRSNDVIPEIMGVVEESLERSISIEEPKVCPSCGEELFRDGVHLFCENTLACKPQMVKTIVHYAGREAMNIAGFSEKTAEQLFEKLGIKSIADLYRIKKEELVGLEKFGDKKATNLLTALENSKECELSSFIYGLGIPNVGKKTAKDLSKKFKTLKNIEKASFEELISVPDIGNIVAKTIVEFFSLDKSRETINELLNLGVTPREEQVQQIDENPFKDKTIVVTGSLKEFSRNEIKDKLESFGAKVAGSVSKKTDFVIVGEDPGSKYNKAIELGIRVISEEEFKGMI
;
A
#
# COMPACT_ATOMS: atom_id res chain seq x y z
N MET A 1 -17.66 -37.97 0.89
CA MET A 1 -17.04 -36.69 1.20
C MET A 1 -16.74 -35.88 -0.06
N LEU A 2 -15.84 -36.30 -0.98
CA LEU A 2 -15.42 -35.52 -2.17
C LEU A 2 -16.62 -34.98 -2.99
N LYS A 3 -17.55 -35.85 -3.39
CA LYS A 3 -18.75 -35.46 -4.15
C LYS A 3 -19.60 -34.39 -3.44
N LEU A 4 -19.72 -34.49 -2.11
CA LEU A 4 -20.50 -33.55 -1.31
C LEU A 4 -19.82 -32.17 -1.22
N VAL A 5 -18.49 -32.14 -1.13
CA VAL A 5 -17.69 -30.90 -1.19
C VAL A 5 -17.85 -30.21 -2.56
N GLU A 6 -17.79 -30.98 -3.65
CA GLU A 6 -17.99 -30.46 -5.00
C GLU A 6 -19.39 -29.86 -5.19
N GLU A 7 -20.44 -30.59 -4.75
CA GLU A 7 -21.84 -30.14 -4.80
C GLU A 7 -22.01 -28.82 -3.99
N LEU A 8 -21.54 -28.77 -2.77
CA LEU A 8 -21.69 -27.59 -1.91
C LEU A 8 -20.90 -26.37 -2.44
N ASN A 9 -19.71 -26.57 -3.01
CA ASN A 9 -18.96 -25.48 -3.65
C ASN A 9 -19.70 -24.98 -4.91
N LYS A 10 -20.31 -25.88 -5.70
CA LYS A 10 -21.16 -25.51 -6.85
C LYS A 10 -22.38 -24.71 -6.39
N TYR A 11 -23.10 -25.16 -5.36
CA TYR A 11 -24.25 -24.42 -4.83
C TYR A 11 -23.90 -23.05 -4.29
N SER A 12 -22.74 -22.94 -3.63
CA SER A 12 -22.21 -21.64 -3.19
C SER A 12 -21.91 -20.71 -4.38
N TYR A 13 -21.35 -21.23 -5.45
CA TYR A 13 -21.09 -20.47 -6.66
C TYR A 13 -22.38 -19.97 -7.33
N GLU A 14 -23.37 -20.86 -7.52
CA GLU A 14 -24.67 -20.50 -8.08
C GLU A 14 -25.37 -19.41 -7.26
N TYR A 15 -25.32 -19.51 -5.91
CA TYR A 15 -25.95 -18.56 -5.01
C TYR A 15 -25.21 -17.22 -4.93
N TYR A 16 -23.87 -17.24 -4.63
CA TYR A 16 -23.12 -16.02 -4.29
C TYR A 16 -22.49 -15.31 -5.49
N VAL A 17 -22.31 -15.99 -6.62
CA VAL A 17 -21.65 -15.42 -7.81
C VAL A 17 -22.64 -15.23 -8.96
N LEU A 18 -23.53 -16.19 -9.20
CA LEU A 18 -24.50 -16.13 -10.30
C LEU A 18 -25.87 -15.58 -9.89
N ASP A 19 -26.12 -15.36 -8.58
CA ASP A 19 -27.43 -14.95 -8.04
C ASP A 19 -28.58 -15.82 -8.54
N ASN A 20 -28.33 -17.13 -8.67
CA ASN A 20 -29.25 -18.13 -9.21
C ASN A 20 -29.26 -19.39 -8.32
N PRO A 21 -29.86 -19.34 -7.12
CA PRO A 21 -29.88 -20.48 -6.21
C PRO A 21 -30.67 -21.67 -6.82
N ILE A 22 -29.99 -22.82 -6.91
CA ILE A 22 -30.56 -24.04 -7.48
C ILE A 22 -31.08 -25.03 -6.43
N ILE A 23 -30.81 -24.76 -5.15
CA ILE A 23 -31.39 -25.47 -4.01
C ILE A 23 -31.84 -24.47 -2.93
N SER A 24 -32.67 -24.91 -2.00
CA SER A 24 -33.08 -24.09 -0.86
C SER A 24 -31.99 -24.04 0.21
N ASP A 25 -31.98 -22.96 1.03
CA ASP A 25 -31.05 -22.81 2.17
C ASP A 25 -31.12 -24.03 3.10
N LYS A 26 -32.32 -24.53 3.36
CA LYS A 26 -32.53 -25.71 4.21
C LYS A 26 -31.89 -26.99 3.63
N GLU A 27 -31.89 -27.16 2.32
CA GLU A 27 -31.22 -28.29 1.67
C GLU A 27 -29.71 -28.13 1.66
N TYR A 28 -29.24 -26.91 1.48
CA TYR A 28 -27.81 -26.58 1.62
C TYR A 28 -27.31 -26.87 3.05
N ASP A 29 -28.00 -26.36 4.06
CA ASP A 29 -27.64 -26.58 5.47
C ASP A 29 -27.62 -28.07 5.82
N LYS A 30 -28.60 -28.85 5.37
CA LYS A 30 -28.61 -30.29 5.58
C LYS A 30 -27.37 -30.99 5.01
N LYS A 31 -27.02 -30.66 3.75
CA LYS A 31 -25.82 -31.23 3.10
C LYS A 31 -24.53 -30.75 3.76
N TYR A 32 -24.51 -29.54 4.23
CA TYR A 32 -23.37 -28.96 4.96
C TYR A 32 -23.14 -29.68 6.32
N ASP A 33 -24.23 -29.96 7.06
CA ASP A 33 -24.14 -30.72 8.31
C ASP A 33 -23.72 -32.18 8.05
N GLU A 34 -24.22 -32.80 6.97
CA GLU A 34 -23.79 -34.14 6.52
C GLU A 34 -22.27 -34.15 6.22
N LEU A 35 -21.76 -33.11 5.54
CA LEU A 35 -20.34 -33.00 5.28
C LEU A 35 -19.51 -32.91 6.57
N LYS A 36 -19.94 -32.12 7.55
CA LYS A 36 -19.26 -32.03 8.84
C LYS A 36 -19.17 -33.36 9.57
N VAL A 37 -20.23 -34.17 9.53
CA VAL A 37 -20.23 -35.52 10.11
C VAL A 37 -19.23 -36.41 9.40
N LEU A 38 -19.23 -36.42 8.06
CA LEU A 38 -18.30 -37.21 7.27
C LEU A 38 -16.84 -36.81 7.49
N GLU A 39 -16.54 -35.51 7.58
CA GLU A 39 -15.19 -35.01 7.86
C GLU A 39 -14.73 -35.43 9.26
N SER A 40 -15.64 -35.42 10.25
CA SER A 40 -15.34 -35.88 11.61
C SER A 40 -15.12 -37.40 11.68
N GLU A 41 -15.93 -38.19 10.95
CA GLU A 41 -15.79 -39.66 10.92
C GLU A 41 -14.54 -40.13 10.20
N LEU A 42 -14.13 -39.41 9.13
CA LEU A 42 -12.94 -39.76 8.35
C LEU A 42 -11.65 -39.13 8.91
N GLU A 43 -11.76 -38.26 9.91
CA GLU A 43 -10.66 -37.44 10.43
C GLU A 43 -9.87 -36.70 9.32
N GLU A 44 -10.56 -36.34 8.23
CA GLU A 44 -9.98 -35.72 7.06
C GLU A 44 -10.86 -34.55 6.58
N VAL A 45 -10.23 -33.40 6.30
CA VAL A 45 -10.88 -32.22 5.71
C VAL A 45 -10.15 -31.84 4.43
N LEU A 46 -10.88 -31.79 3.32
CA LEU A 46 -10.27 -31.37 2.05
C LEU A 46 -9.85 -29.88 2.09
N PRO A 47 -8.72 -29.49 1.48
CA PRO A 47 -8.20 -28.10 1.52
C PRO A 47 -9.17 -27.05 0.99
N TYR A 48 -10.13 -27.47 0.18
CA TYR A 48 -11.17 -26.65 -0.43
C TYR A 48 -12.58 -26.97 0.08
N SER A 49 -12.68 -27.63 1.23
CA SER A 49 -13.98 -27.87 1.86
C SER A 49 -14.66 -26.56 2.28
N PRO A 50 -15.97 -26.40 2.01
CA PRO A 50 -16.71 -25.24 2.48
C PRO A 50 -16.76 -25.12 4.01
N THR A 51 -16.47 -26.18 4.77
CA THR A 51 -16.38 -26.16 6.23
C THR A 51 -15.20 -25.34 6.74
N LEU A 52 -14.17 -25.14 5.92
CA LEU A 52 -13.02 -24.29 6.23
C LEU A 52 -13.31 -22.78 6.16
N ARG A 53 -14.52 -22.37 5.71
CA ARG A 53 -14.90 -20.97 5.61
C ARG A 53 -15.18 -20.31 6.96
N VAL A 54 -15.50 -21.09 7.99
CA VAL A 54 -15.82 -20.58 9.32
C VAL A 54 -14.96 -21.32 10.33
N GLY A 55 -13.79 -20.76 10.63
CA GLY A 55 -12.90 -21.31 11.67
C GLY A 55 -13.06 -20.61 13.02
N ASP A 56 -12.95 -21.36 14.11
CA ASP A 56 -12.91 -20.85 15.50
C ASP A 56 -11.55 -20.24 15.89
N ILE A 57 -10.78 -19.80 14.90
CA ILE A 57 -9.39 -19.39 15.10
C ILE A 57 -9.35 -17.89 15.42
N VAL A 58 -8.77 -17.54 16.55
CA VAL A 58 -8.28 -16.20 16.86
C VAL A 58 -6.79 -16.22 16.61
N LEU A 59 -6.34 -15.40 15.65
CA LEU A 59 -4.92 -15.26 15.33
C LEU A 59 -4.24 -14.34 16.34
N ASP A 60 -2.97 -14.62 16.66
CA ASP A 60 -2.18 -13.73 17.52
C ASP A 60 -1.64 -12.53 16.72
N GLU A 61 -1.26 -12.75 15.44
CA GLU A 61 -0.75 -11.74 14.52
C GLU A 61 -0.93 -12.15 13.05
N PHE A 62 -0.78 -11.21 12.13
CA PHE A 62 -0.71 -11.48 10.69
C PHE A 62 0.72 -11.72 10.24
N ARG A 63 0.96 -12.85 9.58
CA ARG A 63 2.24 -13.12 8.92
C ARG A 63 2.40 -12.22 7.70
N LYS A 64 3.65 -11.94 7.34
CA LYS A 64 3.94 -11.21 6.09
C LYS A 64 3.97 -12.19 4.92
N TYR A 65 3.41 -11.75 3.80
CA TYR A 65 3.44 -12.47 2.53
C TYR A 65 4.06 -11.60 1.44
N LYS A 66 5.07 -12.12 0.74
CA LYS A 66 5.69 -11.45 -0.41
C LYS A 66 4.91 -11.84 -1.66
N HIS A 67 4.34 -10.84 -2.35
CA HIS A 67 3.63 -11.05 -3.60
C HIS A 67 4.57 -11.53 -4.70
N ARG A 68 4.08 -12.38 -5.61
CA ARG A 68 4.83 -12.84 -6.79
C ARG A 68 4.92 -11.77 -7.85
N ALA A 69 3.92 -10.90 -7.92
CA ALA A 69 3.93 -9.70 -8.75
C ALA A 69 3.56 -8.47 -7.94
N PRO A 70 4.13 -7.28 -8.24
CA PRO A 70 3.82 -6.06 -7.51
C PRO A 70 2.35 -5.61 -7.72
N LEU A 71 1.69 -5.20 -6.65
CA LEU A 71 0.37 -4.56 -6.69
C LEU A 71 0.54 -3.03 -6.76
N TRP A 72 0.25 -2.47 -7.91
CA TRP A 72 0.43 -1.05 -8.18
C TRP A 72 -0.73 -0.20 -7.66
N SER A 73 -0.42 1.03 -7.25
CA SER A 73 -1.43 2.08 -7.14
C SER A 73 -1.72 2.62 -8.54
N LEU A 74 -2.84 3.33 -8.73
CA LEU A 74 -3.14 4.02 -9.97
C LEU A 74 -2.84 5.51 -9.85
N ASP A 75 -2.36 6.12 -10.93
CA ASP A 75 -2.37 7.58 -11.08
C ASP A 75 -3.82 8.07 -11.11
N LYS A 76 -4.05 9.33 -10.76
CA LYS A 76 -5.40 9.89 -10.64
C LYS A 76 -5.63 11.06 -11.57
N ALA A 77 -6.83 11.12 -12.15
CA ALA A 77 -7.39 12.27 -12.84
C ALA A 77 -8.67 12.73 -12.12
N GLN A 78 -8.92 14.04 -12.10
CA GLN A 78 -10.13 14.67 -11.56
C GLN A 78 -10.87 15.50 -12.63
N SER A 79 -10.36 15.49 -13.87
CA SER A 79 -10.99 16.14 -15.01
C SER A 79 -10.70 15.38 -16.30
N ILE A 80 -11.58 15.53 -17.28
CA ILE A 80 -11.39 14.97 -18.63
C ILE A 80 -10.14 15.53 -19.30
N GLU A 81 -9.77 16.78 -19.02
CA GLU A 81 -8.53 17.37 -19.52
C GLU A 81 -7.29 16.61 -19.03
N GLN A 82 -7.28 16.14 -17.79
CA GLN A 82 -6.18 15.31 -17.28
C GLN A 82 -6.12 13.94 -17.95
N ILE A 83 -7.28 13.35 -18.31
CA ILE A 83 -7.33 12.12 -19.13
C ILE A 83 -6.80 12.39 -20.54
N LYS A 84 -7.16 13.50 -21.17
CA LYS A 84 -6.63 13.91 -22.48
C LYS A 84 -5.10 14.05 -22.45
N ASN A 85 -4.57 14.67 -21.40
CA ASN A 85 -3.13 14.81 -21.21
C ASN A 85 -2.42 13.47 -21.00
N TRP A 86 -3.02 12.56 -20.24
CA TRP A 86 -2.53 11.18 -20.06
C TRP A 86 -2.56 10.42 -21.40
N HIS A 87 -3.66 10.47 -22.14
CA HIS A 87 -3.79 9.89 -23.47
C HIS A 87 -2.70 10.38 -24.43
N ASN A 88 -2.52 11.71 -24.54
CA ASN A 88 -1.55 12.31 -25.45
C ASN A 88 -0.11 11.87 -25.15
N ARG A 89 0.25 11.75 -23.85
CA ARG A 89 1.57 11.21 -23.44
C ARG A 89 1.76 9.77 -23.92
N ASN A 90 0.75 8.93 -23.74
CA ASN A 90 0.81 7.52 -24.14
C ASN A 90 0.85 7.38 -25.67
N ILE A 91 0.03 8.10 -26.41
CA ILE A 91 0.05 8.09 -27.87
C ILE A 91 1.41 8.53 -28.41
N LYS A 92 2.01 9.57 -27.83
CA LYS A 92 3.37 10.00 -28.20
C LYS A 92 4.40 8.88 -28.00
N ALA A 93 4.39 8.22 -26.85
CA ALA A 93 5.31 7.13 -26.55
C ALA A 93 5.10 5.90 -27.48
N ILE A 94 3.84 5.57 -27.81
CA ILE A 94 3.49 4.49 -28.75
C ILE A 94 3.97 4.83 -30.16
N ASN A 95 3.77 6.08 -30.61
CA ASN A 95 4.25 6.51 -31.93
C ASN A 95 5.78 6.50 -32.01
N GLU A 96 6.48 6.94 -30.95
CA GLU A 96 7.94 6.86 -30.87
C GLU A 96 8.44 5.40 -30.94
N TYR A 97 7.78 4.48 -30.24
CA TYR A 97 8.07 3.06 -30.34
C TYR A 97 7.86 2.54 -31.76
N ASN A 98 6.67 2.84 -32.35
CA ASN A 98 6.30 2.40 -33.69
C ASN A 98 7.23 2.93 -34.77
N ASN A 99 7.80 4.13 -34.62
CA ASN A 99 8.77 4.67 -35.56
C ASN A 99 10.12 3.97 -35.49
N ASN A 100 10.50 3.40 -34.35
CA ASN A 100 11.82 2.85 -34.11
C ASN A 100 11.86 1.31 -34.15
N HIS A 101 10.73 0.61 -34.31
CA HIS A 101 10.64 -0.85 -34.31
C HIS A 101 9.88 -1.34 -35.53
N GLU A 102 10.25 -2.49 -36.07
CA GLU A 102 9.57 -3.15 -37.21
C GLU A 102 8.18 -3.66 -36.77
N GLU A 103 8.15 -4.32 -35.62
CA GLU A 103 6.90 -4.80 -35.02
C GLU A 103 6.17 -3.63 -34.35
N LYS A 104 5.02 -3.26 -34.92
CA LYS A 104 4.21 -2.13 -34.47
C LYS A 104 3.24 -2.55 -33.39
N LEU A 105 3.05 -1.65 -32.42
CA LEU A 105 1.94 -1.76 -31.47
C LEU A 105 0.59 -1.47 -32.17
N PRO A 106 -0.48 -2.14 -31.78
CA PRO A 106 -1.79 -1.92 -32.37
C PRO A 106 -2.35 -0.52 -32.06
N SER A 107 -3.41 -0.13 -32.74
CA SER A 107 -4.19 1.03 -32.38
C SER A 107 -4.75 0.90 -30.95
N VAL A 108 -4.64 1.97 -30.17
CA VAL A 108 -5.00 1.92 -28.74
C VAL A 108 -6.50 1.74 -28.57
N LYS A 109 -6.83 0.75 -27.74
CA LYS A 109 -8.18 0.55 -27.18
C LYS A 109 -8.08 0.69 -25.67
N TYR A 110 -9.09 1.29 -25.08
CA TYR A 110 -9.21 1.46 -23.64
C TYR A 110 -10.32 0.59 -23.11
N ILE A 111 -10.07 0.02 -21.94
CA ILE A 111 -11.11 -0.65 -21.16
C ILE A 111 -11.47 0.26 -20.00
N VAL A 112 -12.76 0.50 -19.83
CA VAL A 112 -13.34 1.33 -18.78
C VAL A 112 -14.10 0.42 -17.81
N THR A 113 -13.71 0.47 -16.53
CA THR A 113 -14.30 -0.33 -15.45
C THR A 113 -14.60 0.54 -14.25
N LYS A 114 -15.47 0.08 -13.36
CA LYS A 114 -15.75 0.74 -12.07
C LYS A 114 -14.57 0.62 -11.15
N LYS A 115 -14.29 1.68 -10.39
CA LYS A 115 -13.28 1.67 -9.32
C LYS A 115 -13.96 1.41 -7.98
N PHE A 116 -13.81 0.19 -7.48
CA PHE A 116 -14.41 -0.23 -6.21
C PHE A 116 -13.79 0.49 -5.02
N ASP A 117 -14.60 0.80 -4.01
CA ASP A 117 -14.17 1.39 -2.76
C ASP A 117 -14.20 0.36 -1.61
N GLY A 118 -13.13 -0.39 -1.46
CA GLY A 118 -13.00 -1.47 -0.48
C GLY A 118 -11.61 -1.59 0.10
N LEU A 119 -11.16 -2.84 0.25
CA LEU A 119 -9.78 -3.19 0.60
C LEU A 119 -9.20 -4.12 -0.47
N SER A 120 -8.09 -3.72 -1.05
CA SER A 120 -7.40 -4.52 -2.07
C SER A 120 -6.87 -5.83 -1.48
N ILE A 121 -7.18 -6.92 -2.15
CA ILE A 121 -6.78 -8.29 -1.82
C ILE A 121 -6.08 -8.95 -3.01
N ASN A 122 -5.18 -9.86 -2.69
CA ASN A 122 -4.49 -10.71 -3.65
C ASN A 122 -4.69 -12.18 -3.26
N LEU A 123 -5.14 -13.00 -4.20
CA LEU A 123 -5.36 -14.43 -4.02
C LEU A 123 -4.31 -15.22 -4.77
N THR A 124 -3.68 -16.18 -4.10
CA THR A 124 -2.75 -17.12 -4.73
C THR A 124 -3.39 -18.50 -4.78
N TYR A 125 -3.54 -19.04 -5.99
CA TYR A 125 -3.94 -20.42 -6.23
C TYR A 125 -2.72 -21.23 -6.69
N ASN A 126 -2.62 -22.48 -6.21
CA ASN A 126 -1.55 -23.40 -6.57
C ASN A 126 -1.86 -24.15 -7.90
N GLN A 127 -0.99 -25.10 -8.27
CA GLN A 127 -1.12 -25.88 -9.51
C GLN A 127 -2.33 -26.84 -9.50
N GLU A 128 -2.88 -27.18 -8.35
CA GLU A 128 -4.12 -27.93 -8.19
C GLU A 128 -5.36 -27.04 -8.20
N GLY A 129 -5.19 -25.73 -8.44
CA GLY A 129 -6.27 -24.75 -8.41
C GLY A 129 -6.77 -24.40 -7.00
N ILE A 130 -6.09 -24.82 -5.94
CA ILE A 130 -6.49 -24.60 -4.55
C ILE A 130 -6.03 -23.23 -4.07
N LEU A 131 -6.90 -22.48 -3.40
CA LEU A 131 -6.58 -21.22 -2.73
C LEU A 131 -5.64 -21.48 -1.53
N ILE A 132 -4.37 -21.13 -1.70
CA ILE A 132 -3.34 -21.32 -0.66
C ILE A 132 -3.07 -20.06 0.16
N VAL A 133 -3.16 -18.87 -0.45
CA VAL A 133 -2.93 -17.60 0.25
C VAL A 133 -3.94 -16.55 -0.20
N GLY A 134 -4.53 -15.85 0.77
CA GLY A 134 -5.17 -14.57 0.58
C GLY A 134 -4.35 -13.50 1.31
N SER A 135 -3.98 -12.43 0.65
CA SER A 135 -3.14 -11.38 1.25
C SER A 135 -3.67 -9.97 0.99
N SER A 136 -3.36 -9.04 1.89
CA SER A 136 -3.60 -7.62 1.67
C SER A 136 -2.54 -7.05 0.73
N ARG A 137 -2.82 -5.92 0.06
CA ARG A 137 -1.84 -5.24 -0.79
C ARG A 137 -0.55 -4.83 -0.04
N GLY A 138 -0.69 -4.39 1.21
CA GLY A 138 0.44 -3.89 2.00
C GLY A 138 1.21 -2.78 1.30
N THR A 139 2.51 -2.97 1.11
CA THR A 139 3.40 -2.03 0.40
C THR A 139 3.31 -2.16 -1.13
N GLY A 140 2.59 -3.15 -1.64
CA GLY A 140 2.58 -3.57 -3.04
C GLY A 140 3.54 -4.72 -3.35
N GLU A 141 4.63 -4.87 -2.60
CA GLU A 141 5.55 -6.00 -2.67
C GLU A 141 5.29 -7.03 -1.56
N ILE A 142 4.95 -6.55 -0.36
CA ILE A 142 4.71 -7.37 0.83
C ILE A 142 3.39 -6.94 1.45
N GLY A 143 2.47 -7.91 1.59
CA GLY A 143 1.21 -7.78 2.28
C GLY A 143 1.16 -8.54 3.59
N GLU A 144 -0.01 -8.56 4.22
CA GLU A 144 -0.33 -9.40 5.38
C GLU A 144 -1.11 -10.62 4.90
N ASP A 145 -0.75 -11.80 5.39
CA ASP A 145 -1.50 -13.04 5.14
C ASP A 145 -2.83 -12.96 5.91
N ILE A 146 -3.90 -12.84 5.15
CA ILE A 146 -5.29 -12.77 5.62
C ILE A 146 -6.12 -13.95 5.07
N THR A 147 -5.48 -15.07 4.82
CA THR A 147 -6.09 -16.26 4.19
C THR A 147 -7.35 -16.70 4.93
N SER A 148 -7.29 -16.77 6.26
CA SER A 148 -8.45 -17.19 7.07
C SER A 148 -9.63 -16.22 6.93
N GLN A 149 -9.36 -14.91 6.86
CA GLN A 149 -10.38 -13.88 6.66
C GLN A 149 -10.98 -13.94 5.25
N VAL A 150 -10.12 -14.08 4.24
CA VAL A 150 -10.54 -14.20 2.83
C VAL A 150 -11.43 -15.42 2.61
N LYS A 151 -11.12 -16.56 3.23
CA LYS A 151 -11.94 -17.77 3.15
C LYS A 151 -13.37 -17.57 3.68
N THR A 152 -13.64 -16.57 4.52
CA THR A 152 -15.00 -16.23 4.98
C THR A 152 -15.84 -15.56 3.89
N ILE A 153 -15.23 -15.02 2.83
CA ILE A 153 -15.93 -14.39 1.70
C ILE A 153 -16.49 -15.49 0.81
N LYS A 154 -17.80 -15.71 0.91
CA LYS A 154 -18.47 -16.86 0.30
C LYS A 154 -18.43 -16.86 -1.22
N SER A 155 -18.35 -15.70 -1.86
CA SER A 155 -18.22 -15.55 -3.31
C SER A 155 -16.84 -15.94 -3.86
N ILE A 156 -15.81 -16.07 -3.03
CA ILE A 156 -14.46 -16.48 -3.45
C ILE A 156 -14.40 -18.01 -3.53
N PRO A 157 -14.09 -18.61 -4.69
CA PRO A 157 -13.91 -20.05 -4.81
C PRO A 157 -12.66 -20.50 -4.04
N LEU A 158 -12.76 -21.58 -3.28
CA LEU A 158 -11.61 -22.19 -2.60
C LEU A 158 -10.79 -23.08 -3.54
N ILE A 159 -11.38 -23.46 -4.69
CA ILE A 159 -10.74 -24.19 -5.77
C ILE A 159 -11.24 -23.65 -7.11
N ILE A 160 -10.34 -23.56 -8.09
CA ILE A 160 -10.62 -23.13 -9.47
C ILE A 160 -10.07 -24.16 -10.45
N ASP A 161 -10.62 -24.20 -11.66
CA ASP A 161 -10.15 -25.07 -12.74
C ASP A 161 -8.94 -24.46 -13.45
N ASN A 162 -7.79 -24.47 -12.76
CA ASN A 162 -6.52 -23.96 -13.28
C ASN A 162 -5.36 -24.83 -12.79
N HIS A 163 -4.43 -25.16 -13.68
CA HIS A 163 -3.30 -26.06 -13.41
C HIS A 163 -1.94 -25.35 -13.42
N SER A 164 -1.94 -24.08 -13.11
CA SER A 164 -0.71 -23.28 -12.93
C SER A 164 -0.83 -22.37 -11.71
N ILE A 165 0.29 -21.95 -11.15
CA ILE A 165 0.25 -20.98 -10.06
C ILE A 165 -0.18 -19.63 -10.61
N ILE A 166 -1.20 -19.03 -9.99
CA ILE A 166 -1.67 -17.68 -10.34
C ILE A 166 -1.84 -16.81 -9.10
N GLU A 167 -1.66 -15.50 -9.27
CA GLU A 167 -2.11 -14.47 -8.34
C GLU A 167 -3.16 -13.59 -9.00
N VAL A 168 -4.31 -13.46 -8.34
CA VAL A 168 -5.44 -12.68 -8.85
C VAL A 168 -5.72 -11.52 -7.91
N HIS A 169 -5.75 -10.31 -8.47
CA HIS A 169 -5.99 -9.08 -7.73
C HIS A 169 -7.46 -8.71 -7.75
N GLY A 170 -7.96 -8.29 -6.60
CA GLY A 170 -9.35 -7.86 -6.45
C GLY A 170 -9.52 -6.85 -5.32
N GLU A 171 -10.77 -6.47 -5.13
CA GLU A 171 -11.20 -5.61 -4.03
C GLU A 171 -12.25 -6.33 -3.21
N ALA A 172 -12.00 -6.51 -1.92
CA ALA A 172 -13.02 -6.95 -0.97
C ALA A 172 -13.87 -5.75 -0.57
N ILE A 173 -15.16 -5.91 -0.67
CA ILE A 173 -16.15 -4.86 -0.42
C ILE A 173 -17.18 -5.32 0.61
N MET A 174 -17.86 -4.36 1.20
CA MET A 174 -19.08 -4.59 1.97
C MET A 174 -20.25 -4.01 1.19
N THR A 175 -21.30 -4.80 0.98
CA THR A 175 -22.53 -4.31 0.32
C THR A 175 -23.36 -3.46 1.28
N LYS A 176 -24.22 -2.58 0.75
CA LYS A 176 -25.16 -1.77 1.54
C LYS A 176 -26.05 -2.66 2.41
N GLU A 177 -26.55 -3.75 1.84
CA GLU A 177 -27.36 -4.74 2.53
C GLU A 177 -26.60 -5.42 3.69
N ALA A 178 -25.37 -5.88 3.47
CA ALA A 178 -24.53 -6.48 4.51
C ALA A 178 -24.22 -5.49 5.62
N PHE A 179 -23.97 -4.23 5.29
CA PHE A 179 -23.73 -3.14 6.22
C PHE A 179 -24.95 -2.86 7.11
N GLU A 180 -26.13 -2.74 6.52
CA GLU A 180 -27.38 -2.52 7.26
C GLU A 180 -27.68 -3.71 8.19
N ASN A 181 -27.55 -4.95 7.67
CA ASN A 181 -27.79 -6.16 8.44
C ASN A 181 -26.82 -6.30 9.62
N TYR A 182 -25.55 -6.00 9.43
CA TYR A 182 -24.56 -5.98 10.50
C TYR A 182 -24.91 -4.92 11.56
N ASN A 183 -25.19 -3.70 11.13
CA ASN A 183 -25.45 -2.56 12.03
C ASN A 183 -26.74 -2.72 12.87
N LYS A 184 -27.75 -3.46 12.41
CA LYS A 184 -28.96 -3.77 13.20
C LYS A 184 -28.65 -4.44 14.54
N ASN A 185 -27.56 -5.24 14.61
CA ASN A 185 -27.23 -6.05 15.78
C ASN A 185 -25.85 -5.71 16.38
N ALA A 186 -25.17 -4.70 15.86
CA ALA A 186 -23.82 -4.34 16.31
C ALA A 186 -23.87 -3.45 17.55
N SER A 187 -23.09 -3.79 18.59
CA SER A 187 -22.89 -2.93 19.77
C SER A 187 -22.20 -1.62 19.42
N ILE A 188 -21.34 -1.64 18.39
CA ILE A 188 -20.67 -0.47 17.81
C ILE A 188 -20.94 -0.50 16.32
N PRO A 189 -21.86 0.34 15.80
CA PRO A 189 -22.16 0.37 14.37
C PRO A 189 -20.97 0.78 13.52
N LEU A 190 -20.85 0.18 12.35
CA LEU A 190 -19.91 0.59 11.30
C LEU A 190 -20.34 1.95 10.75
N LYS A 191 -19.37 2.76 10.33
CA LYS A 191 -19.63 4.12 9.85
C LYS A 191 -19.78 4.22 8.33
N ASN A 192 -19.06 3.40 7.58
CA ASN A 192 -19.16 3.30 6.12
C ASN A 192 -18.73 1.91 5.63
N LEU A 193 -19.05 1.62 4.37
CA LEU A 193 -18.84 0.32 3.74
C LEU A 193 -17.34 -0.03 3.65
N ARG A 194 -16.50 0.91 3.22
CA ARG A 194 -15.05 0.73 3.10
C ARG A 194 -14.40 0.36 4.43
N ASN A 195 -14.70 1.11 5.50
CA ASN A 195 -14.17 0.81 6.83
C ASN A 195 -14.72 -0.50 7.38
N GLY A 196 -15.96 -0.86 6.99
CA GLY A 196 -16.56 -2.16 7.27
C GLY A 196 -15.75 -3.31 6.68
N ALA A 197 -15.40 -3.23 5.41
CA ALA A 197 -14.58 -4.21 4.71
C ALA A 197 -13.13 -4.25 5.25
N ALA A 198 -12.46 -3.09 5.32
CA ALA A 198 -11.08 -2.99 5.79
C ALA A 198 -10.92 -3.46 7.24
N GLY A 199 -11.84 -3.08 8.13
CA GLY A 199 -11.83 -3.51 9.52
C GLY A 199 -12.14 -5.00 9.70
N ALA A 200 -12.91 -5.62 8.79
CA ALA A 200 -13.15 -7.05 8.79
C ALA A 200 -11.86 -7.84 8.50
N LEU A 201 -11.20 -7.52 7.39
CA LEU A 201 -10.01 -8.25 6.94
C LEU A 201 -8.77 -8.01 7.82
N ARG A 202 -8.77 -6.93 8.62
CA ARG A 202 -7.73 -6.67 9.62
C ARG A 202 -8.08 -7.18 11.02
N ASN A 203 -9.18 -7.88 11.17
CA ASN A 203 -9.59 -8.44 12.45
C ASN A 203 -8.94 -9.81 12.65
N LEU A 204 -8.26 -9.99 13.79
CA LEU A 204 -7.66 -11.26 14.17
C LEU A 204 -8.70 -12.32 14.49
N ASN A 205 -9.93 -11.92 14.87
CA ASN A 205 -11.05 -12.81 15.09
C ASN A 205 -11.80 -13.07 13.78
N VAL A 206 -11.58 -14.25 13.20
CA VAL A 206 -12.17 -14.67 11.92
C VAL A 206 -13.70 -14.74 11.96
N LYS A 207 -14.31 -15.09 13.12
CA LYS A 207 -15.77 -15.07 13.29
C LYS A 207 -16.35 -13.67 13.08
N GLU A 208 -15.66 -12.65 13.58
CA GLU A 208 -16.10 -11.26 13.39
C GLU A 208 -16.03 -10.83 11.92
N THR A 209 -15.01 -11.32 11.19
CA THR A 209 -14.92 -11.13 9.74
C THR A 209 -16.10 -11.78 9.02
N ALA A 210 -16.40 -13.03 9.35
CA ALA A 210 -17.50 -13.79 8.76
C ALA A 210 -18.88 -13.10 8.98
N ARG A 211 -19.11 -12.54 10.19
CA ARG A 211 -20.35 -11.80 10.51
C ARG A 211 -20.60 -10.57 9.64
N ARG A 212 -19.54 -9.98 9.06
CA ARG A 212 -19.66 -8.81 8.18
C ARG A 212 -20.07 -9.14 6.77
N ASN A 213 -20.13 -10.42 6.40
CA ASN A 213 -20.61 -10.95 5.15
C ASN A 213 -20.11 -10.17 3.92
N LEU A 214 -18.76 -10.14 3.77
CA LEU A 214 -18.12 -9.42 2.67
C LEU A 214 -18.35 -10.09 1.33
N SER A 215 -18.23 -9.30 0.26
CA SER A 215 -18.13 -9.72 -1.13
C SER A 215 -16.79 -9.31 -1.73
N ALA A 216 -16.45 -9.76 -2.93
CA ALA A 216 -15.25 -9.36 -3.62
C ALA A 216 -15.49 -9.26 -5.12
N PHE A 217 -14.72 -8.39 -5.80
CA PHE A 217 -14.61 -8.34 -7.25
C PHE A 217 -13.17 -8.43 -7.69
N PHE A 218 -12.87 -9.23 -8.71
CA PHE A 218 -11.53 -9.42 -9.25
C PHE A 218 -11.41 -8.72 -10.60
N TYR A 219 -10.25 -8.09 -10.82
CA TYR A 219 -10.05 -7.19 -11.94
C TYR A 219 -8.65 -7.29 -12.58
N ASP A 220 -7.75 -8.14 -12.07
CA ASP A 220 -6.43 -8.29 -12.64
C ASP A 220 -5.81 -9.65 -12.26
N VAL A 221 -4.93 -10.17 -13.13
CA VAL A 221 -4.08 -11.32 -12.86
C VAL A 221 -2.64 -10.83 -12.81
N GLY A 222 -2.11 -10.65 -11.61
CA GLY A 222 -0.78 -10.09 -11.41
C GLY A 222 0.34 -11.06 -11.77
N TYR A 223 0.14 -12.36 -11.51
CA TYR A 223 1.09 -13.42 -11.84
C TYR A 223 0.35 -14.60 -12.47
N ASN A 224 0.89 -15.15 -13.53
CA ASN A 224 0.39 -16.35 -14.19
C ASN A 224 1.60 -17.17 -14.69
N GLU A 225 1.78 -18.37 -14.13
CA GLU A 225 2.83 -19.29 -14.58
C GLU A 225 2.49 -19.97 -15.91
N GLY A 226 1.21 -19.94 -16.28
CA GLY A 226 0.71 -20.47 -17.55
C GLY A 226 0.90 -19.51 -18.74
N ASN A 227 0.04 -19.64 -19.73
CA ASN A 227 0.10 -18.80 -20.93
C ASN A 227 -0.20 -17.33 -20.61
N PRO A 228 0.63 -16.39 -21.11
CA PRO A 228 0.38 -14.96 -20.95
C PRO A 228 -0.89 -14.55 -21.73
N PHE A 229 -1.57 -13.52 -21.24
CA PHE A 229 -2.69 -12.88 -21.94
C PHE A 229 -2.17 -11.89 -22.97
N ASN A 230 -2.86 -11.75 -24.12
CA ASN A 230 -2.56 -10.71 -25.09
C ASN A 230 -3.31 -9.41 -24.80
N THR A 231 -4.52 -9.52 -24.23
CA THR A 231 -5.36 -8.38 -23.91
C THR A 231 -5.93 -8.47 -22.50
N TYR A 232 -6.31 -7.32 -21.95
CA TYR A 232 -7.03 -7.24 -20.68
C TYR A 232 -8.40 -7.94 -20.78
N THR A 233 -9.04 -7.83 -21.92
CA THR A 233 -10.31 -8.53 -22.20
C THR A 233 -10.16 -10.05 -22.09
N GLU A 234 -9.08 -10.64 -22.63
CA GLU A 234 -8.78 -12.07 -22.45
C GLU A 234 -8.57 -12.43 -20.99
N MET A 235 -7.82 -11.60 -20.25
CA MET A 235 -7.58 -11.77 -18.82
C MET A 235 -8.90 -11.77 -18.02
N MET A 236 -9.81 -10.83 -18.30
CA MET A 236 -11.09 -10.77 -17.61
C MET A 236 -12.00 -11.97 -17.97
N ASN A 237 -11.96 -12.43 -19.20
CA ASN A 237 -12.67 -13.66 -19.60
C ASN A 237 -12.11 -14.90 -18.88
N PHE A 238 -10.80 -14.94 -18.67
CA PHE A 238 -10.16 -15.98 -17.87
C PHE A 238 -10.64 -15.94 -16.40
N ILE A 239 -10.62 -14.77 -15.74
CA ILE A 239 -11.14 -14.57 -14.37
C ILE A 239 -12.59 -15.10 -14.28
N LYS A 240 -13.44 -14.74 -15.24
CA LYS A 240 -14.83 -15.20 -15.32
C LYS A 240 -14.93 -16.72 -15.46
N LYS A 241 -14.12 -17.31 -16.34
CA LYS A 241 -14.09 -18.76 -16.57
C LYS A 241 -13.66 -19.54 -15.32
N MET A 242 -12.75 -18.96 -14.52
CA MET A 242 -12.30 -19.55 -13.26
C MET A 242 -13.34 -19.43 -12.13
N GLY A 243 -14.50 -18.85 -12.38
CA GLY A 243 -15.57 -18.69 -11.38
C GLY A 243 -15.29 -17.62 -10.34
N LEU A 244 -14.30 -16.76 -10.57
CA LEU A 244 -14.02 -15.62 -9.69
C LEU A 244 -15.03 -14.50 -9.95
N PRO A 245 -15.63 -13.91 -8.89
CA PRO A 245 -16.59 -12.84 -9.05
C PRO A 245 -15.95 -11.61 -9.69
N MET A 246 -16.60 -11.08 -10.72
CA MET A 246 -16.22 -9.87 -11.40
C MET A 246 -17.44 -8.98 -11.64
N ASP A 247 -17.23 -7.69 -11.80
CA ASP A 247 -18.30 -6.79 -12.22
C ASP A 247 -18.68 -7.04 -13.68
N ASN A 248 -19.97 -7.00 -13.99
CA ASN A 248 -20.45 -7.19 -15.35
C ASN A 248 -20.23 -5.98 -16.26
N TYR A 249 -19.84 -4.83 -15.68
CA TYR A 249 -19.58 -3.62 -16.44
C TYR A 249 -18.12 -3.55 -16.85
N MET A 250 -17.88 -3.68 -18.13
CA MET A 250 -16.57 -3.50 -18.76
C MET A 250 -16.81 -3.01 -20.19
N GLU A 251 -16.44 -1.77 -20.49
CA GLU A 251 -16.68 -1.14 -21.78
C GLU A 251 -15.38 -0.86 -22.52
N THR A 252 -15.38 -1.14 -23.81
CA THR A 252 -14.24 -0.85 -24.70
C THR A 252 -14.46 0.49 -25.38
N CYS A 253 -13.46 1.39 -25.26
CA CYS A 253 -13.45 2.71 -25.88
C CYS A 253 -12.25 2.86 -26.81
N THR A 254 -12.42 3.59 -27.90
CA THR A 254 -11.38 3.85 -28.91
C THR A 254 -10.89 5.30 -28.90
N ASN A 255 -11.60 6.18 -28.23
CA ASN A 255 -11.32 7.62 -28.16
C ASN A 255 -11.77 8.21 -26.82
N ILE A 256 -11.40 9.45 -26.57
CA ILE A 256 -11.66 10.16 -25.31
C ILE A 256 -13.15 10.48 -25.13
N ASP A 257 -13.86 10.78 -26.20
CA ASP A 257 -15.28 11.13 -26.11
C ASP A 257 -16.12 9.91 -25.67
N GLU A 258 -15.73 8.71 -26.08
CA GLU A 258 -16.33 7.46 -25.59
C GLU A 258 -16.02 7.25 -24.12
N ILE A 259 -14.77 7.49 -23.68
CA ILE A 259 -14.38 7.41 -22.27
C ILE A 259 -15.21 8.38 -21.42
N GLU A 260 -15.36 9.64 -21.87
CA GLU A 260 -16.13 10.66 -21.16
C GLU A 260 -17.59 10.21 -20.95
N LYS A 261 -18.23 9.69 -21.98
CA LYS A 261 -19.59 9.14 -21.87
C LYS A 261 -19.70 8.00 -20.85
N GLN A 262 -18.70 7.11 -20.78
CA GLN A 262 -18.71 6.03 -19.80
C GLN A 262 -18.49 6.57 -18.38
N VAL A 263 -17.62 7.56 -18.21
CA VAL A 263 -17.40 8.24 -16.92
C VAL A 263 -18.70 8.88 -16.42
N GLU A 264 -19.40 9.63 -17.29
CA GLU A 264 -20.69 10.25 -16.97
C GLU A 264 -21.77 9.21 -16.63
N TYR A 265 -21.85 8.13 -17.42
CA TYR A 265 -22.79 7.04 -17.16
C TYR A 265 -22.55 6.40 -15.80
N ILE A 266 -21.31 6.00 -15.49
CA ILE A 266 -20.99 5.36 -14.20
C ILE A 266 -21.26 6.33 -13.04
N ASN A 267 -20.94 7.60 -13.20
CA ASN A 267 -21.25 8.62 -12.19
C ASN A 267 -22.76 8.76 -11.95
N SER A 268 -23.59 8.66 -13.00
CA SER A 268 -25.05 8.76 -12.87
C SER A 268 -25.68 7.59 -12.11
N ILE A 269 -25.09 6.40 -12.21
CA ILE A 269 -25.64 5.17 -11.59
C ILE A 269 -25.02 4.87 -10.21
N ARG A 270 -23.92 5.54 -9.79
CA ARG A 270 -23.13 5.18 -8.60
C ARG A 270 -23.96 5.06 -7.32
N ASN A 271 -24.94 5.94 -7.12
CA ASN A 271 -25.77 5.95 -5.92
C ASN A 271 -26.77 4.78 -5.85
N ASN A 272 -27.10 4.18 -7.01
CA ASN A 272 -28.03 3.05 -7.13
C ASN A 272 -27.33 1.69 -6.98
N LEU A 273 -25.99 1.67 -6.93
CA LEU A 273 -25.25 0.43 -6.72
C LEU A 273 -25.40 -0.06 -5.28
N ASN A 274 -25.39 -1.38 -5.09
CA ASN A 274 -25.40 -2.02 -3.77
C ASN A 274 -24.01 -1.99 -3.08
N TYR A 275 -23.05 -1.29 -3.64
CA TYR A 275 -21.68 -1.09 -3.14
C TYR A 275 -21.16 0.29 -3.55
N ASP A 276 -20.12 0.75 -2.88
CA ASP A 276 -19.52 2.05 -3.19
C ASP A 276 -18.42 1.94 -4.25
N ILE A 277 -18.34 2.96 -5.09
CA ILE A 277 -17.26 3.20 -6.05
C ILE A 277 -16.73 4.62 -5.87
N ASP A 278 -15.41 4.80 -5.96
CA ASP A 278 -14.77 6.12 -5.82
C ASP A 278 -14.33 6.72 -7.15
N GLY A 279 -14.67 6.06 -8.26
CA GLY A 279 -14.30 6.52 -9.59
C GLY A 279 -14.45 5.45 -10.67
N VAL A 280 -13.66 5.64 -11.72
CA VAL A 280 -13.57 4.80 -12.91
C VAL A 280 -12.11 4.47 -13.19
N VAL A 281 -11.80 3.25 -13.57
CA VAL A 281 -10.46 2.86 -14.05
C VAL A 281 -10.47 2.82 -15.57
N ILE A 282 -9.51 3.48 -16.17
CA ILE A 282 -9.27 3.49 -17.62
C ILE A 282 -7.91 2.86 -17.86
N ALA A 283 -7.86 1.78 -18.60
CA ALA A 283 -6.62 1.05 -18.89
C ALA A 283 -6.52 0.69 -20.37
N ILE A 284 -5.31 0.65 -20.91
CA ILE A 284 -5.06 0.18 -22.28
C ILE A 284 -5.31 -1.33 -22.34
N ASP A 285 -6.03 -1.82 -23.36
CA ASP A 285 -6.41 -3.23 -23.50
C ASP A 285 -5.20 -4.13 -23.85
N ASP A 286 -4.37 -3.72 -24.79
CA ASP A 286 -3.25 -4.51 -25.29
C ASP A 286 -2.10 -4.63 -24.29
N ILE A 287 -1.75 -5.87 -23.89
CA ILE A 287 -0.74 -6.14 -22.86
C ILE A 287 0.66 -5.79 -23.33
N LYS A 288 1.00 -6.02 -24.59
CA LYS A 288 2.31 -5.65 -25.12
C LYS A 288 2.51 -4.14 -25.09
N THR A 289 1.47 -3.37 -25.41
CA THR A 289 1.49 -1.91 -25.28
C THR A 289 1.72 -1.49 -23.82
N ARG A 290 1.09 -2.16 -22.85
CA ARG A 290 1.32 -1.90 -21.41
C ARG A 290 2.77 -2.12 -21.01
N GLU A 291 3.38 -3.21 -21.48
CA GLU A 291 4.80 -3.54 -21.22
C GLU A 291 5.74 -2.48 -21.78
N VAL A 292 5.48 -1.99 -23.00
CA VAL A 292 6.27 -0.94 -23.66
C VAL A 292 6.16 0.39 -22.93
N LEU A 293 4.97 0.79 -22.52
CA LEU A 293 4.74 2.02 -21.75
C LEU A 293 5.36 1.94 -20.34
N GLY A 294 5.30 0.75 -19.74
CA GLY A 294 5.91 0.46 -18.45
C GLY A 294 5.27 1.18 -17.28
N TYR A 295 6.11 1.42 -16.26
CA TYR A 295 5.67 1.91 -14.95
C TYR A 295 6.46 3.15 -14.54
N THR A 296 5.89 3.93 -13.65
CA THR A 296 6.63 4.88 -12.80
C THR A 296 7.07 4.15 -11.52
N ILE A 297 7.66 4.87 -10.57
CA ILE A 297 8.00 4.31 -9.25
C ILE A 297 6.75 3.87 -8.47
N LYS A 298 5.58 4.47 -8.75
CA LYS A 298 4.37 4.31 -7.94
C LYS A 298 3.19 3.69 -8.68
N PHE A 299 3.10 3.85 -9.98
CA PHE A 299 1.93 3.46 -10.76
C PHE A 299 2.26 3.12 -12.23
N PRO A 300 1.41 2.30 -12.88
CA PRO A 300 1.53 2.00 -14.30
C PRO A 300 1.24 3.24 -15.14
N LYS A 301 1.94 3.43 -16.26
CA LYS A 301 1.68 4.53 -17.19
C LYS A 301 0.47 4.28 -18.08
N TRP A 302 0.12 3.02 -18.27
CA TRP A 302 -0.94 2.53 -19.16
C TRP A 302 -2.35 2.50 -18.53
N ALA A 303 -2.46 2.86 -17.24
CA ALA A 303 -3.75 2.96 -16.56
C ALA A 303 -3.84 4.25 -15.74
N ILE A 304 -5.05 4.77 -15.61
CA ILE A 304 -5.38 5.94 -14.81
C ILE A 304 -6.74 5.75 -14.12
N ALA A 305 -6.88 6.27 -12.90
CA ALA A 305 -8.14 6.30 -12.19
C ALA A 305 -8.75 7.70 -12.30
N TYR A 306 -9.90 7.82 -12.95
CA TYR A 306 -10.71 9.03 -12.85
C TYR A 306 -11.51 8.96 -11.56
N LYS A 307 -11.25 9.92 -10.66
CA LYS A 307 -11.98 10.02 -9.40
C LYS A 307 -13.14 10.98 -9.53
N PHE A 308 -14.31 10.54 -9.08
CA PHE A 308 -15.47 11.41 -9.01
C PHE A 308 -15.21 12.59 -8.08
N GLU A 309 -15.91 13.68 -8.30
CA GLU A 309 -15.87 14.80 -7.38
C GLU A 309 -16.30 14.33 -5.99
N ALA A 310 -15.48 14.70 -5.00
CA ALA A 310 -15.78 14.42 -3.61
C ALA A 310 -17.03 15.19 -3.20
N GLU A 311 -17.87 14.57 -2.38
CA GLU A 311 -19.02 15.25 -1.80
C GLU A 311 -18.55 16.48 -1.02
N GLU A 312 -19.22 17.59 -1.24
CA GLU A 312 -19.03 18.84 -0.50
C GLU A 312 -20.27 19.12 0.35
N THR A 313 -20.04 19.64 1.54
CA THR A 313 -21.09 20.13 2.41
C THR A 313 -20.68 21.42 3.09
N THR A 314 -21.62 22.12 3.69
CA THR A 314 -21.33 23.34 4.44
C THR A 314 -21.54 23.11 5.91
N THR A 315 -20.68 23.72 6.74
CA THR A 315 -20.82 23.72 8.19
C THR A 315 -20.18 24.97 8.79
N LYS A 316 -20.49 25.27 10.04
CA LYS A 316 -19.94 26.42 10.74
C LYS A 316 -18.53 26.12 11.27
N LEU A 317 -17.60 27.03 11.05
CA LEU A 317 -16.28 27.02 11.68
C LEU A 317 -16.39 27.58 13.10
N LEU A 318 -16.25 26.72 14.09
CA LEU A 318 -16.40 27.09 15.50
C LEU A 318 -15.12 27.70 16.07
N ASP A 319 -13.96 27.13 15.73
CA ASP A 319 -12.66 27.54 16.27
C ASP A 319 -11.51 27.00 15.40
N VAL A 320 -10.28 27.43 15.68
CA VAL A 320 -9.06 26.94 15.05
C VAL A 320 -8.05 26.51 16.12
N GLU A 321 -7.69 25.25 16.12
CA GLU A 321 -6.60 24.72 16.93
C GLU A 321 -5.28 24.74 16.17
N TRP A 322 -4.22 25.20 16.83
CA TRP A 322 -2.86 25.14 16.30
C TRP A 322 -2.12 23.94 16.90
N ASN A 323 -1.76 22.99 16.08
CA ASN A 323 -1.19 21.72 16.49
C ASN A 323 0.30 21.60 16.09
N VAL A 324 1.15 21.15 17.02
CA VAL A 324 2.58 20.97 16.80
C VAL A 324 2.84 19.57 16.22
N GLY A 325 3.53 19.53 15.09
CA GLY A 325 4.01 18.31 14.43
C GLY A 325 5.34 17.79 15.01
N ARG A 326 5.78 16.63 14.53
CA ARG A 326 7.07 16.01 14.91
C ARG A 326 8.28 16.92 14.63
N SER A 327 8.27 17.60 13.51
CA SER A 327 9.35 18.54 13.10
C SER A 327 9.25 19.92 13.75
N GLY A 328 8.38 20.12 14.73
CA GLY A 328 8.11 21.43 15.31
C GLY A 328 7.12 22.28 14.50
N ARG A 329 6.74 21.88 13.29
CA ARG A 329 5.79 22.62 12.46
C ARG A 329 4.46 22.78 13.17
N VAL A 330 3.98 24.03 13.26
CA VAL A 330 2.70 24.39 13.85
C VAL A 330 1.69 24.58 12.73
N SER A 331 0.63 23.78 12.73
CA SER A 331 -0.36 23.76 11.67
C SER A 331 -1.76 23.97 12.21
N PRO A 332 -2.62 24.77 11.53
CA PRO A 332 -3.98 25.02 11.94
C PRO A 332 -4.91 23.85 11.58
N THR A 333 -5.85 23.57 12.44
CA THR A 333 -6.94 22.60 12.26
C THR A 333 -8.26 23.28 12.58
N ALA A 334 -9.20 23.28 11.65
CA ALA A 334 -10.56 23.78 11.85
C ALA A 334 -11.32 22.89 12.81
N ILE A 335 -11.98 23.47 13.79
CA ILE A 335 -12.99 22.84 14.65
C ILE A 335 -14.36 23.23 14.08
N LEU A 336 -15.14 22.24 13.69
CA LEU A 336 -16.38 22.40 12.95
C LEU A 336 -17.59 22.03 13.80
N GLU A 337 -18.70 22.68 13.54
CA GLU A 337 -19.99 22.12 13.92
C GLU A 337 -20.13 20.76 13.24
N PRO A 338 -20.51 19.70 13.99
CA PRO A 338 -20.56 18.35 13.44
C PRO A 338 -21.46 18.27 12.21
N VAL A 339 -20.94 17.76 11.10
CA VAL A 339 -21.66 17.62 9.82
C VAL A 339 -21.42 16.24 9.23
N GLU A 340 -22.46 15.67 8.63
CA GLU A 340 -22.35 14.40 7.90
C GLU A 340 -21.78 14.65 6.51
N LEU A 341 -20.75 13.86 6.16
CA LEU A 341 -20.06 13.96 4.86
C LEU A 341 -19.51 12.59 4.45
N GLY A 342 -20.05 12.02 3.41
CA GLY A 342 -19.65 10.68 2.93
C GLY A 342 -19.80 9.60 4.00
N GLY A 343 -20.95 9.58 4.69
CA GLY A 343 -21.28 8.59 5.72
C GLY A 343 -20.48 8.69 7.02
N VAL A 344 -19.75 9.79 7.26
CA VAL A 344 -19.03 10.03 8.51
C VAL A 344 -19.33 11.41 9.06
N THR A 345 -19.41 11.53 10.40
CA THR A 345 -19.55 12.83 11.07
C THR A 345 -18.19 13.53 11.12
N VAL A 346 -18.04 14.61 10.39
CA VAL A 346 -16.86 15.46 10.36
C VAL A 346 -16.98 16.54 11.43
N LYS A 347 -15.96 16.65 12.29
CA LYS A 347 -15.84 17.66 13.37
C LYS A 347 -14.58 18.48 13.25
N ARG A 348 -13.65 18.08 12.41
CA ARG A 348 -12.32 18.70 12.22
C ARG A 348 -11.91 18.62 10.76
N ALA A 349 -11.26 19.67 10.25
CA ALA A 349 -10.73 19.71 8.90
C ALA A 349 -9.37 20.41 8.85
N THR A 350 -8.54 20.11 7.87
CA THR A 350 -7.26 20.81 7.70
C THR A 350 -7.44 22.20 7.11
N LEU A 351 -6.57 23.13 7.54
CA LEU A 351 -6.48 24.51 7.04
C LEU A 351 -5.10 24.82 6.45
N ASN A 352 -4.21 23.84 6.33
CA ASN A 352 -2.86 23.91 5.80
C ASN A 352 -1.91 24.91 6.49
N ASN A 353 -2.11 26.23 6.31
CA ASN A 353 -1.33 27.33 6.88
C ASN A 353 -2.15 28.64 6.85
N LEU A 354 -1.60 29.71 7.44
CA LEU A 354 -2.29 31.02 7.48
C LEU A 354 -2.51 31.62 6.09
N ASP A 355 -1.55 31.47 5.18
CA ASP A 355 -1.65 32.02 3.82
C ASP A 355 -2.81 31.35 3.05
N ASP A 356 -3.03 30.05 3.23
CA ASP A 356 -4.17 29.31 2.65
C ASP A 356 -5.50 29.77 3.28
N ILE A 357 -5.52 30.01 4.60
CA ILE A 357 -6.67 30.56 5.33
C ILE A 357 -7.05 31.93 4.76
N GLN A 358 -6.07 32.82 4.59
CA GLN A 358 -6.28 34.17 4.05
C GLN A 358 -6.75 34.12 2.60
N ARG A 359 -6.12 33.29 1.77
CA ARG A 359 -6.48 33.11 0.36
C ARG A 359 -7.92 32.62 0.20
N LYS A 360 -8.39 31.74 1.08
CA LYS A 360 -9.75 31.18 1.08
C LYS A 360 -10.77 32.08 1.81
N GLY A 361 -10.32 33.16 2.43
CA GLY A 361 -11.17 34.09 3.17
C GLY A 361 -11.80 33.52 4.44
N VAL A 362 -11.23 32.43 5.00
CA VAL A 362 -11.82 31.66 6.10
C VAL A 362 -11.70 32.43 7.42
N LYS A 363 -12.81 32.50 8.18
CA LYS A 363 -12.89 33.18 9.48
C LYS A 363 -13.67 32.34 10.48
N ILE A 364 -13.38 32.48 11.77
CA ILE A 364 -14.12 31.81 12.85
C ILE A 364 -15.55 32.39 12.89
N GLY A 365 -16.53 31.51 13.00
CA GLY A 365 -17.96 31.83 13.00
C GLY A 365 -18.60 31.83 11.62
N ALA A 366 -17.82 31.83 10.54
CA ALA A 366 -18.32 31.73 9.17
C ALA A 366 -18.77 30.30 8.81
N THR A 367 -19.65 30.18 7.84
CA THR A 367 -20.00 28.90 7.20
C THR A 367 -18.95 28.58 6.14
N VAL A 368 -18.37 27.39 6.20
CA VAL A 368 -17.29 26.96 5.31
C VAL A 368 -17.71 25.75 4.47
N PHE A 369 -17.19 25.66 3.27
CA PHE A 369 -17.30 24.47 2.43
C PHE A 369 -16.29 23.44 2.88
N VAL A 370 -16.76 22.21 3.16
CA VAL A 370 -15.94 21.08 3.59
C VAL A 370 -16.08 19.94 2.61
N ARG A 371 -14.95 19.38 2.19
CA ARG A 371 -14.92 18.13 1.42
C ARG A 371 -13.91 17.15 2.02
N ARG A 372 -13.99 15.89 1.64
CA ARG A 372 -12.98 14.88 2.01
C ARG A 372 -11.96 14.71 0.89
N SER A 373 -10.74 15.21 1.11
CA SER A 373 -9.65 15.01 0.17
C SER A 373 -9.29 13.52 0.07
N ASN A 374 -9.28 12.99 -1.15
CA ASN A 374 -9.09 11.56 -1.44
C ASN A 374 -10.04 10.65 -0.64
N ASP A 375 -11.26 11.09 -0.36
CA ASP A 375 -12.30 10.42 0.41
C ASP A 375 -11.91 10.05 1.87
N VAL A 376 -10.83 10.65 2.39
CA VAL A 376 -10.30 10.33 3.73
C VAL A 376 -10.16 11.56 4.61
N ILE A 377 -9.44 12.60 4.18
CA ILE A 377 -9.06 13.75 5.02
C ILE A 377 -10.00 14.93 4.75
N PRO A 378 -10.76 15.41 5.76
CA PRO A 378 -11.56 16.61 5.60
C PRO A 378 -10.66 17.84 5.42
N GLU A 379 -10.99 18.69 4.44
CA GLU A 379 -10.34 19.97 4.20
C GLU A 379 -11.35 21.08 3.95
N ILE A 380 -10.98 22.30 4.32
CA ILE A 380 -11.77 23.50 4.04
C ILE A 380 -11.44 23.98 2.63
N MET A 381 -12.48 24.17 1.81
CA MET A 381 -12.35 24.61 0.42
C MET A 381 -12.48 26.11 0.26
N GLY A 382 -13.32 26.74 1.07
CA GLY A 382 -13.64 28.15 1.02
C GLY A 382 -14.69 28.52 2.06
N VAL A 383 -15.24 29.70 1.93
CA VAL A 383 -16.25 30.28 2.85
C VAL A 383 -17.49 30.68 2.05
N VAL A 384 -18.65 30.59 2.69
CA VAL A 384 -19.90 31.16 2.19
C VAL A 384 -19.88 32.65 2.52
N GLU A 385 -19.79 33.51 1.51
CA GLU A 385 -19.55 34.97 1.67
C GLU A 385 -20.58 35.68 2.54
N GLU A 386 -21.85 35.29 2.45
CA GLU A 386 -22.95 35.85 3.24
C GLU A 386 -22.81 35.59 4.74
N SER A 387 -21.97 34.62 5.13
CA SER A 387 -21.73 34.25 6.52
C SER A 387 -20.65 35.08 7.23
N LEU A 388 -19.99 35.99 6.52
CA LEU A 388 -18.81 36.71 7.03
C LEU A 388 -19.13 37.90 7.96
N GLU A 389 -20.38 38.41 7.99
CA GLU A 389 -20.75 39.65 8.72
C GLU A 389 -20.45 39.61 10.23
N ARG A 390 -20.46 38.42 10.86
CA ARG A 390 -20.20 38.27 12.31
C ARG A 390 -19.00 37.35 12.59
N SER A 391 -18.10 37.24 11.64
CA SER A 391 -16.96 36.33 11.72
C SER A 391 -15.69 37.04 12.24
N ILE A 392 -14.80 36.29 12.89
CA ILE A 392 -13.57 36.76 13.50
C ILE A 392 -12.38 36.27 12.65
N SER A 393 -11.44 37.15 12.37
CA SER A 393 -10.20 36.78 11.68
C SER A 393 -9.38 35.79 12.50
N ILE A 394 -8.77 34.82 11.82
CA ILE A 394 -7.89 33.83 12.44
C ILE A 394 -6.51 34.46 12.57
N GLU A 395 -6.01 34.53 13.80
CA GLU A 395 -4.68 35.06 14.08
C GLU A 395 -3.67 33.92 14.24
N GLU A 396 -2.45 34.22 13.86
CA GLU A 396 -1.31 33.30 13.99
C GLU A 396 -0.76 33.34 15.42
N PRO A 397 -0.48 32.20 16.07
CA PRO A 397 0.13 32.19 17.39
C PRO A 397 1.56 32.72 17.33
N LYS A 398 1.96 33.55 18.28
CA LYS A 398 3.33 34.03 18.43
C LYS A 398 4.19 33.07 19.22
N VAL A 399 3.57 32.27 20.09
CA VAL A 399 4.25 31.29 20.94
C VAL A 399 3.68 29.90 20.69
N CYS A 400 4.47 28.89 20.93
CA CYS A 400 4.09 27.49 20.77
C CYS A 400 2.89 27.15 21.69
N PRO A 401 1.78 26.64 21.17
CA PRO A 401 0.58 26.33 21.95
C PRO A 401 0.81 25.22 22.98
N SER A 402 1.91 24.46 22.86
CA SER A 402 2.21 23.37 23.77
C SER A 402 3.28 23.72 24.84
N CYS A 403 4.38 24.37 24.48
CA CYS A 403 5.48 24.61 25.40
C CYS A 403 5.74 26.10 25.70
N GLY A 404 5.04 27.03 25.05
CA GLY A 404 5.18 28.47 25.26
C GLY A 404 6.39 29.11 24.62
N GLU A 405 7.28 28.34 23.94
CA GLU A 405 8.46 28.86 23.24
C GLU A 405 8.07 29.78 22.10
N GLU A 406 8.86 30.79 21.80
CA GLU A 406 8.62 31.69 20.68
C GLU A 406 8.65 30.90 19.35
N LEU A 407 7.72 31.20 18.44
CA LEU A 407 7.65 30.55 17.13
C LEU A 407 8.43 31.35 16.11
N PHE A 408 9.14 30.66 15.22
CA PHE A 408 9.74 31.28 14.07
C PHE A 408 9.04 30.87 12.77
N ARG A 409 9.09 31.74 11.78
CA ARG A 409 8.49 31.52 10.48
C ARG A 409 9.55 31.12 9.46
N ASP A 410 9.31 30.01 8.76
CA ASP A 410 10.06 29.60 7.58
C ASP A 410 9.10 29.43 6.39
N GLY A 411 9.21 30.33 5.41
CA GLY A 411 8.28 30.43 4.31
C GLY A 411 6.84 30.67 4.81
N VAL A 412 5.91 29.78 4.46
CA VAL A 412 4.48 29.86 4.83
C VAL A 412 4.16 29.09 6.12
N HIS A 413 5.16 28.57 6.82
CA HIS A 413 4.97 27.70 7.98
C HIS A 413 5.60 28.28 9.24
N LEU A 414 4.97 27.98 10.38
CA LEU A 414 5.47 28.27 11.71
C LEU A 414 6.15 27.05 12.32
N PHE A 415 7.21 27.27 13.08
CA PHE A 415 7.96 26.23 13.75
C PHE A 415 8.27 26.56 15.20
N CYS A 416 8.22 25.53 16.04
CA CYS A 416 8.72 25.54 17.40
C CYS A 416 10.09 24.84 17.44
N GLU A 417 11.13 25.54 17.83
CA GLU A 417 12.51 24.99 17.90
C GLU A 417 12.79 24.18 19.17
N ASN A 418 11.90 24.20 20.15
CA ASN A 418 12.07 23.48 21.41
C ASN A 418 11.89 21.95 21.25
N THR A 419 12.82 21.29 20.58
CA THR A 419 12.76 19.87 20.28
C THR A 419 12.86 18.95 21.50
N LEU A 420 13.36 19.44 22.64
CA LEU A 420 13.62 18.63 23.86
C LEU A 420 12.47 18.66 24.86
N ALA A 421 11.79 19.80 24.98
CA ALA A 421 10.78 20.00 26.01
C ALA A 421 9.37 20.18 25.44
N CYS A 422 9.23 20.28 24.12
CA CYS A 422 7.91 20.34 23.50
C CYS A 422 7.31 18.94 23.42
N LYS A 423 6.34 18.67 24.31
CA LYS A 423 5.69 17.36 24.42
C LYS A 423 5.24 16.76 23.09
N PRO A 424 4.48 17.45 22.18
CA PRO A 424 4.06 16.86 20.92
C PRO A 424 5.22 16.46 20.01
N GLN A 425 6.31 17.22 19.99
CA GLN A 425 7.49 16.88 19.19
C GLN A 425 8.13 15.59 19.68
N MET A 426 8.36 15.49 21.00
CA MET A 426 8.98 14.31 21.61
C MET A 426 8.08 13.08 21.48
N VAL A 427 6.80 13.19 21.83
CA VAL A 427 5.85 12.08 21.70
C VAL A 427 5.80 11.55 20.28
N LYS A 428 5.67 12.43 19.29
CA LYS A 428 5.62 12.01 17.87
C LYS A 428 6.97 11.49 17.35
N THR A 429 8.09 11.96 17.89
CA THR A 429 9.42 11.40 17.58
C THR A 429 9.55 9.98 18.10
N ILE A 430 9.12 9.72 19.33
CA ILE A 430 9.11 8.38 19.93
C ILE A 430 8.19 7.45 19.15
N VAL A 431 6.97 7.90 18.82
CA VAL A 431 6.00 7.11 18.02
C VAL A 431 6.55 6.80 16.63
N HIS A 432 7.21 7.76 15.98
CA HIS A 432 7.85 7.52 14.69
C HIS A 432 8.97 6.47 14.79
N TYR A 433 9.85 6.61 15.78
CA TYR A 433 10.94 5.66 16.02
C TYR A 433 10.42 4.26 16.30
N ALA A 434 9.38 4.14 17.14
CA ALA A 434 8.75 2.86 17.46
C ALA A 434 7.90 2.27 16.32
N GLY A 435 7.61 3.05 15.28
CA GLY A 435 6.72 2.68 14.20
C GLY A 435 7.15 1.43 13.42
N ARG A 436 6.18 0.76 12.78
CA ARG A 436 6.37 -0.49 12.00
C ARG A 436 7.45 -0.34 10.91
N GLU A 437 7.52 0.81 10.27
CA GLU A 437 8.46 1.10 9.17
C GLU A 437 9.87 1.50 9.68
N ALA A 438 9.99 1.77 10.97
CA ALA A 438 11.23 2.11 11.67
C ALA A 438 11.69 0.92 12.51
N MET A 439 11.71 1.06 13.84
CA MET A 439 12.21 0.01 14.75
C MET A 439 11.18 -1.08 15.06
N ASN A 440 9.95 -0.98 14.56
CA ASN A 440 8.86 -1.96 14.69
C ASN A 440 8.64 -2.47 16.13
N ILE A 441 8.57 -1.54 17.08
CA ILE A 441 8.33 -1.86 18.49
C ILE A 441 6.84 -2.15 18.68
N ALA A 442 6.50 -3.44 18.75
CA ALA A 442 5.11 -3.89 18.83
C ALA A 442 4.40 -3.40 20.11
N GLY A 443 3.11 -3.10 19.99
CA GLY A 443 2.28 -2.63 21.12
C GLY A 443 2.53 -1.20 21.58
N PHE A 444 3.35 -0.43 20.85
CA PHE A 444 3.61 0.97 21.12
C PHE A 444 2.51 1.87 20.51
N SER A 445 1.95 2.75 21.30
CA SER A 445 0.92 3.71 20.88
C SER A 445 1.28 5.14 21.28
N GLU A 446 0.63 6.14 20.67
CA GLU A 446 0.82 7.55 21.03
C GLU A 446 0.51 7.79 22.52
N LYS A 447 -0.57 7.18 23.06
CA LYS A 447 -0.88 7.24 24.49
C LYS A 447 0.20 6.62 25.38
N THR A 448 0.86 5.56 24.89
CA THR A 448 2.02 4.99 25.59
C THR A 448 3.17 5.99 25.61
N ALA A 449 3.51 6.61 24.45
CA ALA A 449 4.56 7.62 24.38
C ALA A 449 4.27 8.84 25.27
N GLU A 450 3.01 9.29 25.33
CA GLU A 450 2.60 10.37 26.23
C GLU A 450 2.85 10.05 27.71
N GLN A 451 2.44 8.85 28.15
CA GLN A 451 2.68 8.42 29.54
C GLN A 451 4.17 8.29 29.84
N LEU A 452 4.98 7.74 28.91
CA LEU A 452 6.42 7.65 29.09
C LEU A 452 7.06 9.04 29.22
N PHE A 453 6.66 10.00 28.38
CA PHE A 453 7.13 11.37 28.48
C PHE A 453 6.72 12.04 29.81
N GLU A 454 5.44 11.95 30.19
CA GLU A 454 4.89 12.67 31.36
C GLU A 454 5.26 12.04 32.69
N LYS A 455 5.28 10.72 32.76
CA LYS A 455 5.43 9.97 34.03
C LYS A 455 6.85 9.49 34.27
N LEU A 456 7.57 9.11 33.22
CA LEU A 456 8.95 8.61 33.32
C LEU A 456 10.00 9.63 32.87
N GLY A 457 9.56 10.79 32.34
CA GLY A 457 10.48 11.86 31.94
C GLY A 457 11.37 11.52 30.74
N ILE A 458 10.90 10.65 29.84
CA ILE A 458 11.63 10.26 28.61
C ILE A 458 11.87 11.49 27.73
N LYS A 459 13.14 11.80 27.44
CA LYS A 459 13.56 13.00 26.69
C LYS A 459 14.28 12.67 25.38
N SER A 460 14.56 11.39 25.11
CA SER A 460 15.20 10.92 23.90
C SER A 460 14.68 9.53 23.49
N ILE A 461 14.88 9.15 22.25
CA ILE A 461 14.59 7.78 21.77
C ILE A 461 15.50 6.74 22.44
N ALA A 462 16.70 7.13 22.89
CA ALA A 462 17.62 6.25 23.62
C ALA A 462 17.09 5.89 25.01
N ASP A 463 16.32 6.77 25.66
CA ASP A 463 15.75 6.50 26.98
C ASP A 463 14.76 5.32 26.96
N LEU A 464 14.17 5.00 25.82
CA LEU A 464 13.28 3.84 25.67
C LEU A 464 13.96 2.52 26.08
N TYR A 465 15.25 2.39 25.80
CA TYR A 465 16.02 1.18 26.11
C TYR A 465 16.58 1.14 27.55
N ARG A 466 16.29 2.18 28.35
CA ARG A 466 16.63 2.27 29.79
C ARG A 466 15.46 1.95 30.72
N ILE A 467 14.24 1.86 30.16
CA ILE A 467 13.00 1.64 30.90
C ILE A 467 13.03 0.29 31.60
N LYS A 468 12.67 0.27 32.89
CA LYS A 468 12.55 -0.93 33.70
C LYS A 468 11.10 -1.39 33.82
N LYS A 469 10.89 -2.68 34.09
CA LYS A 469 9.55 -3.27 34.19
C LYS A 469 8.71 -2.63 35.28
N GLU A 470 9.31 -2.33 36.41
CA GLU A 470 8.66 -1.74 37.58
C GLU A 470 8.08 -0.36 37.25
N GLU A 471 8.77 0.40 36.42
CA GLU A 471 8.34 1.74 35.98
C GLU A 471 7.13 1.63 35.05
N LEU A 472 7.09 0.63 34.19
CA LEU A 472 5.96 0.40 33.27
C LEU A 472 4.69 -0.06 33.99
N VAL A 473 4.81 -0.95 34.96
CA VAL A 473 3.66 -1.49 35.72
C VAL A 473 2.95 -0.38 36.49
N GLY A 474 3.63 0.70 36.84
CA GLY A 474 3.04 1.89 37.47
C GLY A 474 2.21 2.79 36.54
N LEU A 475 2.23 2.53 35.22
CA LEU A 475 1.50 3.36 34.25
C LEU A 475 0.05 2.91 34.11
N GLU A 476 -0.83 3.85 33.70
CA GLU A 476 -2.25 3.57 33.50
C GLU A 476 -2.46 2.51 32.39
N LYS A 477 -3.24 1.48 32.68
CA LYS A 477 -3.52 0.34 31.77
C LYS A 477 -2.31 -0.48 31.38
N PHE A 478 -1.21 -0.41 32.17
CA PHE A 478 -0.07 -1.30 32.05
C PHE A 478 -0.12 -2.38 33.13
N GLY A 479 -0.59 -3.57 32.78
CA GLY A 479 -0.40 -4.76 33.61
C GLY A 479 0.94 -5.43 33.30
N ASP A 480 1.31 -6.42 34.12
CA ASP A 480 2.57 -7.18 34.01
C ASP A 480 2.83 -7.73 32.59
N LYS A 481 1.82 -8.35 31.97
CA LYS A 481 1.90 -8.89 30.62
C LYS A 481 2.23 -7.81 29.56
N LYS A 482 1.57 -6.64 29.65
CA LYS A 482 1.81 -5.55 28.70
C LYS A 482 3.20 -4.94 28.86
N ALA A 483 3.66 -4.80 30.10
CA ALA A 483 5.01 -4.32 30.41
C ALA A 483 6.07 -5.30 29.87
N THR A 484 5.91 -6.59 30.12
CA THR A 484 6.82 -7.62 29.60
C THR A 484 6.85 -7.64 28.07
N ASN A 485 5.68 -7.58 27.40
CA ASN A 485 5.61 -7.55 25.93
C ASN A 485 6.33 -6.33 25.34
N LEU A 486 6.16 -5.15 25.94
CA LEU A 486 6.83 -3.94 25.47
C LEU A 486 8.36 -4.04 25.62
N LEU A 487 8.85 -4.53 26.77
CA LEU A 487 10.30 -4.72 26.98
C LEU A 487 10.88 -5.77 26.01
N THR A 488 10.16 -6.85 25.75
CA THR A 488 10.56 -7.84 24.75
C THR A 488 10.61 -7.23 23.35
N ALA A 489 9.62 -6.40 23.00
CA ALA A 489 9.61 -5.69 21.70
C ALA A 489 10.77 -4.70 21.57
N LEU A 490 11.11 -3.97 22.64
CA LEU A 490 12.28 -3.09 22.71
C LEU A 490 13.59 -3.90 22.54
N GLU A 491 13.75 -5.03 23.23
CA GLU A 491 14.93 -5.87 23.09
C GLU A 491 15.08 -6.42 21.67
N ASN A 492 13.99 -6.93 21.08
CA ASN A 492 13.97 -7.44 19.71
C ASN A 492 14.28 -6.35 18.67
N SER A 493 13.95 -5.08 18.96
CA SER A 493 14.21 -3.96 18.06
C SER A 493 15.68 -3.54 18.00
N LYS A 494 16.52 -4.01 18.93
CA LYS A 494 17.96 -3.69 18.94
C LYS A 494 18.67 -4.21 17.70
N GLU A 495 18.31 -5.38 17.21
CA GLU A 495 18.78 -5.88 15.92
C GLU A 495 17.87 -5.40 14.80
N CYS A 496 18.31 -4.44 14.02
CA CYS A 496 17.49 -3.82 12.98
C CYS A 496 18.27 -3.66 11.66
N GLU A 497 17.55 -3.47 10.57
CA GLU A 497 18.18 -3.10 9.30
C GLU A 497 18.66 -1.64 9.35
N LEU A 498 19.81 -1.35 8.71
CA LEU A 498 20.36 0.01 8.64
C LEU A 498 19.35 1.00 8.05
N SER A 499 18.59 0.59 7.02
CA SER A 499 17.55 1.42 6.40
C SER A 499 16.44 1.79 7.38
N SER A 500 15.99 0.84 8.21
CA SER A 500 14.98 1.05 9.25
C SER A 500 15.47 1.97 10.36
N PHE A 501 16.71 1.79 10.77
CA PHE A 501 17.36 2.66 11.75
C PHE A 501 17.46 4.11 11.26
N ILE A 502 18.01 4.33 10.05
CA ILE A 502 18.11 5.67 9.43
C ILE A 502 16.73 6.34 9.30
N TYR A 503 15.71 5.58 8.88
CA TYR A 503 14.35 6.11 8.83
C TYR A 503 13.83 6.45 10.24
N GLY A 504 14.10 5.59 11.23
CA GLY A 504 13.73 5.77 12.64
C GLY A 504 14.35 7.01 13.30
N LEU A 505 15.57 7.38 12.94
CA LEU A 505 16.21 8.62 13.40
C LEU A 505 15.40 9.88 13.06
N GLY A 506 14.53 9.79 12.06
CA GLY A 506 13.61 10.86 11.70
C GLY A 506 14.26 12.07 11.06
N ILE A 507 15.36 11.88 10.33
CA ILE A 507 16.06 12.92 9.58
C ILE A 507 15.04 13.66 8.69
N PRO A 508 14.94 14.99 8.76
CA PRO A 508 13.98 15.73 7.93
C PRO A 508 14.20 15.45 6.44
N ASN A 509 13.11 15.35 5.68
CA ASN A 509 13.08 15.04 4.25
C ASN A 509 13.63 13.64 3.85
N VAL A 510 14.07 12.81 4.80
CA VAL A 510 14.48 11.43 4.57
C VAL A 510 13.30 10.49 4.81
N GLY A 511 12.70 10.00 3.72
CA GLY A 511 11.65 8.99 3.76
C GLY A 511 12.21 7.57 3.76
N LYS A 512 11.33 6.57 3.86
CA LYS A 512 11.69 5.14 3.83
C LYS A 512 12.53 4.76 2.59
N LYS A 513 12.15 5.24 1.40
CA LYS A 513 12.89 4.99 0.16
C LYS A 513 14.29 5.58 0.24
N THR A 514 14.40 6.85 0.60
CA THR A 514 15.69 7.53 0.73
C THR A 514 16.59 6.83 1.75
N ALA A 515 16.04 6.39 2.90
CA ALA A 515 16.79 5.62 3.90
C ALA A 515 17.32 4.30 3.33
N LYS A 516 16.52 3.59 2.52
CA LYS A 516 16.92 2.36 1.84
C LYS A 516 18.03 2.62 0.79
N ASP A 517 17.91 3.69 0.01
CA ASP A 517 18.90 4.04 -1.01
C ASP A 517 20.24 4.48 -0.38
N LEU A 518 20.19 5.22 0.73
CA LEU A 518 21.38 5.56 1.54
C LEU A 518 22.05 4.31 2.09
N SER A 519 21.30 3.39 2.69
CA SER A 519 21.77 2.13 3.24
C SER A 519 22.48 1.28 2.17
N LYS A 520 21.85 1.12 0.99
CA LYS A 520 22.44 0.41 -0.15
C LYS A 520 23.72 1.04 -0.67
N LYS A 521 23.79 2.37 -0.77
CA LYS A 521 24.95 3.09 -1.30
C LYS A 521 26.13 3.08 -0.33
N PHE A 522 25.88 3.43 0.94
CA PHE A 522 26.93 3.65 1.94
C PHE A 522 27.22 2.43 2.82
N LYS A 523 26.28 1.47 2.90
CA LYS A 523 26.39 0.15 3.55
C LYS A 523 26.53 0.15 5.07
N THR A 524 27.18 1.15 5.65
CA THR A 524 27.37 1.28 7.10
C THR A 524 26.87 2.63 7.58
N LEU A 525 26.43 2.69 8.84
CA LEU A 525 26.06 3.96 9.48
C LEU A 525 27.20 4.97 9.44
N LYS A 526 28.41 4.53 9.74
CA LYS A 526 29.61 5.36 9.76
C LYS A 526 29.93 6.01 8.40
N ASN A 527 29.67 5.32 7.31
CA ASN A 527 29.85 5.88 5.97
C ASN A 527 28.80 6.94 5.65
N ILE A 528 27.53 6.73 6.10
CA ILE A 528 26.46 7.73 5.94
C ILE A 528 26.77 8.99 6.76
N GLU A 529 27.26 8.84 8.00
CA GLU A 529 27.66 9.95 8.88
C GLU A 529 28.78 10.82 8.29
N LYS A 530 29.69 10.19 7.52
CA LYS A 530 30.85 10.84 6.91
C LYS A 530 30.63 11.28 5.48
N ALA A 531 29.48 10.93 4.89
CA ALA A 531 29.21 11.22 3.49
C ALA A 531 29.24 12.72 3.19
N SER A 532 29.97 13.11 2.17
CA SER A 532 29.98 14.48 1.69
C SER A 532 28.69 14.85 0.98
N PHE A 533 28.45 16.16 0.83
CA PHE A 533 27.29 16.66 0.11
C PHE A 533 27.24 16.12 -1.36
N GLU A 534 28.39 16.06 -2.03
CA GLU A 534 28.53 15.58 -3.40
C GLU A 534 28.26 14.08 -3.50
N GLU A 535 28.71 13.29 -2.54
CA GLU A 535 28.41 11.85 -2.48
C GLU A 535 26.93 11.60 -2.25
N LEU A 536 26.27 12.38 -1.39
CA LEU A 536 24.83 12.27 -1.15
C LEU A 536 24.00 12.62 -2.39
N ILE A 537 24.35 13.66 -3.15
CA ILE A 537 23.68 14.02 -4.40
C ILE A 537 23.84 12.92 -5.47
N SER A 538 24.92 12.14 -5.42
CA SER A 538 25.12 11.01 -6.37
C SER A 538 24.11 9.87 -6.16
N VAL A 539 23.37 9.86 -5.06
CA VAL A 539 22.31 8.88 -4.79
C VAL A 539 21.04 9.29 -5.56
N PRO A 540 20.42 8.38 -6.33
CA PRO A 540 19.18 8.68 -7.04
C PRO A 540 18.11 9.27 -6.12
N ASP A 541 17.35 10.24 -6.61
CA ASP A 541 16.26 10.94 -5.90
C ASP A 541 16.70 11.77 -4.67
N ILE A 542 17.99 11.93 -4.40
CA ILE A 542 18.51 12.87 -3.39
C ILE A 542 18.90 14.18 -4.07
N GLY A 543 18.08 15.20 -3.88
CA GLY A 543 18.36 16.57 -4.33
C GLY A 543 19.12 17.40 -3.26
N ASN A 544 19.48 18.65 -3.62
CA ASN A 544 20.25 19.56 -2.79
C ASN A 544 19.69 19.75 -1.37
N ILE A 545 18.35 19.85 -1.25
CA ILE A 545 17.67 20.07 0.04
C ILE A 545 17.88 18.86 0.96
N VAL A 546 17.65 17.65 0.44
CA VAL A 546 17.78 16.42 1.23
C VAL A 546 19.23 16.16 1.62
N ALA A 547 20.17 16.32 0.68
CA ALA A 547 21.61 16.18 0.96
C ALA A 547 22.08 17.15 2.06
N LYS A 548 21.69 18.42 1.97
CA LYS A 548 21.99 19.44 2.98
C LYS A 548 21.45 19.03 4.35
N THR A 549 20.20 18.61 4.41
CA THR A 549 19.55 18.20 5.67
C THR A 549 20.24 17.00 6.32
N ILE A 550 20.72 16.02 5.52
CA ILE A 550 21.46 14.87 6.03
C ILE A 550 22.78 15.31 6.64
N VAL A 551 23.56 16.14 5.93
CA VAL A 551 24.86 16.67 6.44
C VAL A 551 24.64 17.45 7.73
N GLU A 552 23.66 18.35 7.76
CA GLU A 552 23.31 19.14 8.95
C GLU A 552 22.92 18.24 10.13
N PHE A 553 22.07 17.24 9.91
CA PHE A 553 21.64 16.31 10.95
C PHE A 553 22.82 15.60 11.63
N PHE A 554 23.74 15.04 10.85
CA PHE A 554 24.92 14.34 11.39
C PHE A 554 26.02 15.31 11.91
N SER A 555 25.98 16.59 11.59
CA SER A 555 26.88 17.60 12.15
C SER A 555 26.45 18.07 13.54
N LEU A 556 25.17 17.93 13.90
CA LEU A 556 24.66 18.33 15.21
C LEU A 556 25.17 17.41 16.32
N ASP A 557 25.77 17.98 17.36
CA ASP A 557 26.28 17.22 18.51
C ASP A 557 25.20 16.34 19.15
N LYS A 558 24.01 16.90 19.33
CA LYS A 558 22.87 16.19 19.90
C LYS A 558 22.46 14.94 19.09
N SER A 559 22.48 15.02 17.76
CA SER A 559 22.17 13.85 16.90
C SER A 559 23.22 12.77 17.10
N ARG A 560 24.50 13.15 17.11
CA ARG A 560 25.63 12.23 17.34
C ARG A 560 25.59 11.60 18.75
N GLU A 561 25.28 12.38 19.76
CA GLU A 561 25.11 11.87 21.13
C GLU A 561 23.98 10.84 21.21
N THR A 562 22.81 11.16 20.66
CA THR A 562 21.67 10.23 20.64
C THR A 562 22.00 8.93 19.90
N ILE A 563 22.67 9.00 18.75
CA ILE A 563 23.10 7.82 17.98
C ILE A 563 24.10 6.99 18.80
N ASN A 564 25.12 7.63 19.38
CA ASN A 564 26.11 6.93 20.20
C ASN A 564 25.48 6.28 21.44
N GLU A 565 24.50 6.93 22.08
CA GLU A 565 23.76 6.34 23.19
C GLU A 565 22.97 5.11 22.76
N LEU A 566 22.27 5.15 21.61
CA LEU A 566 21.54 4.00 21.06
C LEU A 566 22.49 2.82 20.81
N LEU A 567 23.64 3.06 20.17
CA LEU A 567 24.65 2.03 19.92
C LEU A 567 25.21 1.45 21.22
N ASN A 568 25.51 2.29 22.22
CA ASN A 568 25.99 1.86 23.54
C ASN A 568 24.94 1.06 24.33
N LEU A 569 23.64 1.26 24.07
CA LEU A 569 22.53 0.52 24.66
C LEU A 569 22.24 -0.79 23.91
N GLY A 570 23.06 -1.14 22.92
CA GLY A 570 23.02 -2.40 22.20
C GLY A 570 22.18 -2.37 20.92
N VAL A 571 21.74 -1.20 20.44
CA VAL A 571 21.11 -1.11 19.12
C VAL A 571 22.18 -1.33 18.05
N THR A 572 22.00 -2.35 17.23
CA THR A 572 22.95 -2.79 16.20
C THR A 572 22.32 -2.78 14.82
N PRO A 573 22.38 -1.65 14.08
CA PRO A 573 21.96 -1.60 12.70
C PRO A 573 22.82 -2.55 11.86
N ARG A 574 22.20 -3.55 11.23
CA ARG A 574 22.90 -4.52 10.38
C ARG A 574 23.47 -3.80 9.16
N GLU A 575 24.76 -3.97 8.96
CA GLU A 575 25.41 -3.51 7.73
C GLU A 575 24.85 -4.28 6.54
N GLU A 576 24.59 -3.60 5.43
CA GLU A 576 24.24 -4.31 4.19
C GLU A 576 25.47 -5.10 3.71
N GLN A 577 25.46 -6.40 3.96
CA GLN A 577 26.50 -7.30 3.48
C GLN A 577 26.47 -7.32 1.96
N VAL A 578 27.50 -6.76 1.35
CA VAL A 578 27.90 -7.21 0.02
C VAL A 578 28.56 -8.56 0.26
N GLN A 579 27.97 -9.63 -0.24
CA GLN A 579 28.77 -10.81 -0.50
C GLN A 579 29.87 -10.36 -1.46
N GLN A 580 31.04 -10.05 -0.93
CA GLN A 580 32.28 -9.96 -1.70
C GLN A 580 32.60 -11.39 -2.13
N ILE A 581 32.13 -11.76 -3.29
CA ILE A 581 32.71 -12.85 -4.06
C ILE A 581 33.92 -12.20 -4.74
N ASP A 582 35.11 -12.44 -4.21
CA ASP A 582 36.37 -11.81 -4.63
C ASP A 582 36.80 -12.13 -6.07
N GLU A 583 36.09 -13.01 -6.80
CA GLU A 583 36.23 -13.26 -8.26
C GLU A 583 34.85 -13.45 -8.88
N ASN A 584 34.12 -12.36 -9.04
CA ASN A 584 32.82 -12.39 -9.71
C ASN A 584 32.98 -11.97 -11.18
N PRO A 585 32.73 -12.87 -12.14
CA PRO A 585 32.90 -12.60 -13.57
C PRO A 585 31.91 -11.57 -14.13
N PHE A 586 30.89 -11.20 -13.35
CA PHE A 586 29.81 -10.28 -13.72
C PHE A 586 30.02 -8.83 -13.26
N LYS A 587 31.01 -8.57 -12.42
CA LYS A 587 31.29 -7.22 -11.90
C LYS A 587 31.59 -6.26 -13.06
N ASP A 588 30.93 -5.09 -13.05
CA ASP A 588 31.02 -4.02 -14.05
C ASP A 588 30.61 -4.45 -15.48
N LYS A 589 29.95 -5.63 -15.63
CA LYS A 589 29.49 -6.14 -16.92
C LYS A 589 28.06 -5.72 -17.22
N THR A 590 27.76 -5.45 -18.47
CA THR A 590 26.42 -5.21 -18.97
C THR A 590 25.80 -6.53 -19.43
N ILE A 591 24.74 -6.96 -18.78
CA ILE A 591 24.11 -8.27 -18.99
C ILE A 591 22.66 -8.09 -19.44
N VAL A 592 22.24 -8.92 -20.38
CA VAL A 592 20.83 -9.01 -20.82
C VAL A 592 20.32 -10.40 -20.52
N VAL A 593 19.11 -10.50 -19.98
CA VAL A 593 18.43 -11.76 -19.73
C VAL A 593 17.30 -11.94 -20.73
N THR A 594 17.18 -13.12 -21.34
CA THR A 594 16.14 -13.44 -22.34
C THR A 594 15.68 -14.89 -22.21
N GLY A 595 14.44 -15.18 -22.60
CA GLY A 595 13.82 -16.49 -22.40
C GLY A 595 13.24 -16.66 -20.98
N SER A 596 12.62 -17.81 -20.75
CA SER A 596 12.09 -18.22 -19.46
C SER A 596 13.14 -19.02 -18.72
N LEU A 597 13.52 -18.58 -17.52
CA LEU A 597 14.46 -19.29 -16.66
C LEU A 597 13.69 -20.29 -15.79
N LYS A 598 14.30 -21.44 -15.48
CA LYS A 598 13.66 -22.51 -14.71
C LYS A 598 13.68 -22.24 -13.21
N GLU A 599 14.76 -21.67 -12.70
CA GLU A 599 14.98 -21.54 -11.26
C GLU A 599 14.95 -20.09 -10.75
N PHE A 600 15.09 -19.13 -11.66
CA PHE A 600 15.05 -17.71 -11.31
C PHE A 600 13.91 -17.00 -12.03
N SER A 601 13.12 -16.24 -11.31
CA SER A 601 12.29 -15.22 -11.96
C SER A 601 13.18 -14.12 -12.58
N ARG A 602 12.65 -13.37 -13.55
CA ARG A 602 13.39 -12.25 -14.17
C ARG A 602 13.85 -11.20 -13.17
N ASN A 603 13.09 -11.00 -12.09
CA ASN A 603 13.45 -10.05 -11.04
C ASN A 603 14.53 -10.63 -10.11
N GLU A 604 14.44 -11.90 -9.75
CA GLU A 604 15.45 -12.54 -8.90
C GLU A 604 16.81 -12.60 -9.58
N ILE A 605 16.87 -12.97 -10.86
CA ILE A 605 18.15 -12.97 -11.59
C ILE A 605 18.68 -11.56 -11.79
N LYS A 606 17.81 -10.58 -12.02
CA LYS A 606 18.19 -9.18 -12.12
C LYS A 606 18.77 -8.67 -10.81
N ASP A 607 18.08 -8.88 -9.69
CA ASP A 607 18.53 -8.46 -8.35
C ASP A 607 19.84 -9.16 -7.99
N LYS A 608 19.98 -10.44 -8.36
CA LYS A 608 21.21 -11.22 -8.13
C LYS A 608 22.38 -10.71 -8.97
N LEU A 609 22.18 -10.43 -10.25
CA LEU A 609 23.20 -9.84 -11.12
C LEU A 609 23.60 -8.44 -10.66
N GLU A 610 22.63 -7.61 -10.25
CA GLU A 610 22.92 -6.29 -9.70
C GLU A 610 23.66 -6.39 -8.36
N SER A 611 23.38 -7.41 -7.53
CA SER A 611 24.14 -7.68 -6.31
C SER A 611 25.59 -8.08 -6.58
N PHE A 612 25.87 -8.66 -7.75
CA PHE A 612 27.21 -8.96 -8.24
C PHE A 612 27.92 -7.77 -8.91
N GLY A 613 27.28 -6.60 -8.90
CA GLY A 613 27.82 -5.37 -9.50
C GLY A 613 27.66 -5.30 -11.04
N ALA A 614 26.80 -6.15 -11.61
CA ALA A 614 26.48 -6.10 -13.04
C ALA A 614 25.43 -5.04 -13.34
N LYS A 615 25.42 -4.51 -14.57
CA LYS A 615 24.38 -3.65 -15.11
C LYS A 615 23.41 -4.49 -15.94
N VAL A 616 22.17 -4.67 -15.49
CA VAL A 616 21.17 -5.42 -16.27
C VAL A 616 20.47 -4.49 -17.25
N ALA A 617 20.57 -4.80 -18.55
CA ALA A 617 20.00 -4.01 -19.64
C ALA A 617 18.77 -4.70 -20.25
N GLY A 618 17.79 -3.91 -20.65
CA GLY A 618 16.56 -4.41 -21.29
C GLY A 618 16.72 -4.81 -22.76
N SER A 619 17.82 -4.42 -23.44
CA SER A 619 18.06 -4.70 -24.86
C SER A 619 19.53 -5.02 -25.13
N VAL A 620 19.76 -5.87 -26.12
CA VAL A 620 21.11 -6.27 -26.57
C VAL A 620 21.71 -5.20 -27.47
N SER A 621 22.95 -4.79 -27.22
CA SER A 621 23.72 -3.81 -27.98
C SER A 621 25.20 -4.19 -28.00
N LYS A 622 26.03 -3.51 -28.82
CA LYS A 622 27.50 -3.70 -28.83
C LYS A 622 28.19 -3.48 -27.48
N LYS A 623 27.47 -2.90 -26.47
CA LYS A 623 27.97 -2.69 -25.11
C LYS A 623 27.54 -3.82 -24.16
N THR A 624 26.85 -4.85 -24.65
CA THR A 624 26.42 -5.99 -23.84
C THR A 624 27.56 -6.99 -23.77
N ASP A 625 27.97 -7.39 -22.56
CA ASP A 625 29.08 -8.35 -22.35
C ASP A 625 28.57 -9.79 -22.36
N PHE A 626 27.38 -10.05 -21.76
CA PHE A 626 26.80 -11.38 -21.70
C PHE A 626 25.28 -11.33 -21.96
N VAL A 627 24.77 -12.40 -22.54
CA VAL A 627 23.34 -12.65 -22.64
C VAL A 627 23.03 -13.97 -21.94
N ILE A 628 22.24 -13.93 -20.84
CA ILE A 628 21.77 -15.13 -20.16
C ILE A 628 20.48 -15.59 -20.83
N VAL A 629 20.47 -16.86 -21.24
CA VAL A 629 19.39 -17.43 -22.03
C VAL A 629 18.70 -18.56 -21.26
N GLY A 630 17.39 -18.44 -21.11
CA GLY A 630 16.49 -19.50 -20.67
C GLY A 630 15.81 -20.22 -21.85
N GLU A 631 14.74 -20.95 -21.57
CA GLU A 631 13.92 -21.61 -22.58
C GLU A 631 13.20 -20.59 -23.48
N ASP A 632 12.95 -20.94 -24.72
CA ASP A 632 12.31 -20.13 -25.75
C ASP A 632 12.88 -18.70 -25.86
N PRO A 633 14.18 -18.57 -26.16
CA PRO A 633 14.81 -17.26 -26.25
C PRO A 633 14.32 -16.51 -27.49
N GLY A 634 13.76 -15.31 -27.26
CA GLY A 634 13.24 -14.45 -28.33
C GLY A 634 14.32 -13.71 -29.13
N SER A 635 13.91 -12.62 -29.80
CA SER A 635 14.75 -11.80 -30.70
C SER A 635 16.08 -11.31 -30.10
N LYS A 636 16.19 -11.20 -28.79
CA LYS A 636 17.40 -10.79 -28.08
C LYS A 636 18.54 -11.82 -28.22
N TYR A 637 18.20 -13.11 -28.25
CA TYR A 637 19.18 -14.18 -28.51
C TYR A 637 19.76 -14.07 -29.90
N ASN A 638 18.91 -13.94 -30.92
CA ASN A 638 19.35 -13.81 -32.31
C ASN A 638 20.27 -12.60 -32.49
N LYS A 639 19.90 -11.47 -31.85
CA LYS A 639 20.71 -10.25 -31.89
C LYS A 639 22.04 -10.39 -31.15
N ALA A 640 22.11 -11.21 -30.10
CA ALA A 640 23.35 -11.51 -29.40
C ALA A 640 24.30 -12.30 -30.30
N ILE A 641 23.81 -13.32 -31.01
CA ILE A 641 24.56 -14.11 -31.96
C ILE A 641 25.07 -13.22 -33.13
N GLU A 642 24.20 -12.38 -33.70
CA GLU A 642 24.55 -11.45 -34.77
C GLU A 642 25.66 -10.48 -34.36
N LEU A 643 25.65 -10.00 -33.12
CA LEU A 643 26.66 -9.09 -32.60
C LEU A 643 27.89 -9.77 -32.00
N GLY A 644 27.97 -11.12 -32.04
CA GLY A 644 29.09 -11.91 -31.50
C GLY A 644 29.21 -11.81 -29.96
N ILE A 645 28.11 -11.55 -29.25
CA ILE A 645 28.07 -11.39 -27.78
C ILE A 645 28.01 -12.79 -27.15
N ARG A 646 28.78 -12.99 -26.10
CA ARG A 646 28.79 -14.25 -25.36
C ARG A 646 27.42 -14.56 -24.77
N VAL A 647 26.86 -15.70 -25.14
CA VAL A 647 25.61 -16.24 -24.62
C VAL A 647 25.95 -17.33 -23.62
N ILE A 648 25.30 -17.32 -22.46
CA ILE A 648 25.44 -18.34 -21.41
C ILE A 648 24.05 -18.86 -21.01
N SER A 649 23.96 -20.15 -20.75
CA SER A 649 22.74 -20.78 -20.26
C SER A 649 22.50 -20.45 -18.78
N GLU A 650 21.30 -20.73 -18.27
CA GLU A 650 20.98 -20.63 -16.84
C GLU A 650 21.88 -21.54 -16.00
N GLU A 651 22.19 -22.75 -16.51
CA GLU A 651 23.09 -23.71 -15.84
C GLU A 651 24.53 -23.20 -15.79
N GLU A 652 25.02 -22.63 -16.91
CA GLU A 652 26.37 -22.01 -16.95
C GLU A 652 26.43 -20.81 -15.99
N PHE A 653 25.38 -19.98 -15.96
CA PHE A 653 25.27 -18.88 -15.00
C PHE A 653 25.38 -19.38 -13.56
N LYS A 654 24.68 -20.46 -13.20
CA LYS A 654 24.76 -21.09 -11.86
C LYS A 654 26.15 -21.61 -11.55
N GLY A 655 26.86 -22.17 -12.52
CA GLY A 655 28.22 -22.62 -12.31
C GLY A 655 29.26 -21.50 -12.20
N MET A 656 28.88 -20.26 -12.52
CA MET A 656 29.71 -19.06 -12.43
C MET A 656 29.49 -18.23 -11.15
N ILE A 657 28.48 -18.60 -10.33
CA ILE A 657 28.09 -17.93 -9.08
C ILE A 657 28.24 -18.91 -7.83
#